data_0f71992b5e3f5bfacfed94780aa94312
#
_entry.id   0f71992b5e3f5bfacfed94780aa94312
#
_cell.length_a   1.000
_cell.length_b   1.000
_cell.length_c   1.000
_cell.angle_alpha   90.00
_cell.angle_beta   90.00
_cell.angle_gamma   90.00
#
_symmetry.space_group_name_H-M   'P 1'
#
loop_
_entity.id
_entity.type
_entity.pdbx_description
1 polymer ?
#
loop_
_entity_poly.entity_id
_entity_poly.type
_entity_poly.pdbx_seq_one_letter_code
_entity_poly.pdbx_strand_id
1 'polypeptide(L)'
;MHFIYCFLTLGLFLFQPSRELKKQQADYKQIFRKAENLSNAVNPTDKSDSLALKSYQRVIQILAETKENDAFLFQAYISTGAFCQMLDQQNQAIYYFKKSLDLKQRLPRLMDSVLFKPLVYSGNGYYMIDQPGKAESFYKKAEAIAEKYPNVSELERLYNTLGVLSYSTGNYSKSITYYEKAISTLVRRSSFHTLFLVTYKNNLASSFKKLKRYEQALSIYRSLLPYGIETNKILHNIGSVYLQMGNNSQAIAFLQKVRYEDQKKLNDLGLAYFKEKNYSRAIFYLQKSEGLNVKKNGTRLNSDYGLTLKYFGDISMQKREAGKSLYYYQKAINNLLPSFHSKDLYTNPTNFISAFNGIDLLEVLVAKAAAFKLLYIQSKDIKNLEASLQTYLSFYKLADHIERIYDTDESRLLINDRKYFSHQQPIDICLDLYKITRNSKYKELAFFLDEENKANTLSLYREEAKLKVTSGISPNLLKEEVALKENITWISLKASAETDRAVLVQLQQRLEEQSIKLIKIQQKINQQPGYSSLKFSEKKFSITELQKIIPSKSAILSYHVGESSILCFVITNNKFELFTVPLNKQFFISIKELYGMSQYREGNRSKQIKGISRLLYNQLIKPAESYISGKNDLMLIPDDELNYIPFELLVNEEDEMLTNQYSITYNYSCTLLNDPGKPSSIRYMNKLAMAPFDKNANQPGETNEWTILPASAKEIEGLKGVALLNTNATKQRFLKDAPNFNIIHLATHAFANDQDPSKSYIAFYPAYPDSAISYRLYTPEIYNLDLNKTRLVVLSACESGKGELIKGEGLMSLSRAFSYSGCPNIITSMWKADDGSTAYVSARLHKYINKGYSIAEALQLAKLDYLDDQDIPSREKLPGYWAHLRLIGNFEKDSDRNPYIVYLVSFAILGLISLFGIFLLKKRAVLKN
;
A
#
# COMPACT_ATOMS: atom_id res chain seq x y z
N MET A 1 65.23 -41.76 52.34
CA MET A 1 64.03 -41.31 53.09
C MET A 1 64.22 -39.82 53.46
N HIS A 2 64.42 -38.95 52.46
CA HIS A 2 64.59 -37.50 52.68
C HIS A 2 64.04 -36.67 51.54
N PHE A 3 63.05 -37.17 50.84
CA PHE A 3 62.42 -36.47 49.69
C PHE A 3 60.88 -36.29 49.80
N ILE A 4 60.34 -36.60 51.00
CA ILE A 4 58.83 -36.51 51.17
C ILE A 4 58.43 -35.35 52.11
N TYR A 5 59.32 -34.63 52.76
CA TYR A 5 58.90 -33.60 53.70
C TYR A 5 58.92 -32.16 53.16
N CYS A 6 59.36 -31.91 51.88
CA CYS A 6 59.32 -30.59 51.29
C CYS A 6 58.04 -30.29 50.44
N PHE A 7 57.17 -31.22 50.26
CA PHE A 7 55.95 -30.99 49.44
C PHE A 7 54.65 -30.72 50.24
N LEU A 8 54.73 -30.82 51.59
CA LEU A 8 53.54 -30.59 52.44
C LEU A 8 53.50 -29.22 53.11
N THR A 9 54.53 -28.37 52.99
CA THR A 9 54.53 -26.98 53.51
C THR A 9 54.37 -25.91 52.46
N LEU A 10 54.30 -26.27 51.15
CA LEU A 10 54.02 -25.33 50.03
C LEU A 10 52.56 -25.33 49.63
N GLY A 11 51.72 -26.20 50.21
CA GLY A 11 50.31 -26.35 49.83
C GLY A 11 49.27 -25.51 50.59
N LEU A 12 49.74 -24.70 51.58
CA LEU A 12 48.85 -23.92 52.44
C LEU A 12 49.01 -22.38 52.34
N PHE A 13 49.83 -21.90 51.37
CA PHE A 13 50.01 -20.46 51.15
C PHE A 13 49.36 -19.93 49.86
N LEU A 14 48.59 -20.72 49.17
CA LEU A 14 47.81 -20.31 48.04
C LEU A 14 46.34 -20.33 48.41
N PHE A 15 45.78 -19.14 48.66
CA PHE A 15 44.38 -18.74 48.73
C PHE A 15 43.96 -17.96 49.99
N GLN A 16 44.81 -17.04 50.44
CA GLN A 16 44.29 -15.86 51.10
C GLN A 16 44.42 -14.69 50.10
N PRO A 17 43.30 -14.08 49.63
CA PRO A 17 43.42 -12.87 48.84
C PRO A 17 44.18 -11.85 49.69
N SER A 18 45.25 -11.24 49.10
CA SER A 18 46.09 -10.24 49.76
C SER A 18 45.18 -9.16 50.37
N ARG A 19 45.62 -8.58 51.51
CA ARG A 19 44.87 -7.47 52.16
C ARG A 19 44.58 -6.33 51.18
N GLU A 20 45.43 -6.13 50.16
CA GLU A 20 45.21 -5.20 49.06
C GLU A 20 44.01 -5.59 48.17
N LEU A 21 43.81 -6.84 47.78
CA LEU A 21 42.67 -7.31 47.02
C LEU A 21 41.35 -7.09 47.79
N LYS A 22 41.36 -7.41 49.11
CA LYS A 22 40.17 -7.13 49.97
C LYS A 22 39.87 -5.64 50.13
N LYS A 23 40.89 -4.79 50.15
CA LYS A 23 40.76 -3.33 50.21
C LYS A 23 40.22 -2.81 48.85
N GLN A 24 40.71 -3.33 47.72
CA GLN A 24 40.22 -3.01 46.38
C GLN A 24 38.80 -3.50 46.16
N GLN A 25 38.42 -4.64 46.75
CA GLN A 25 37.04 -5.15 46.71
C GLN A 25 36.05 -4.27 47.45
N ALA A 26 36.41 -3.65 48.57
CA ALA A 26 35.57 -2.69 49.29
C ALA A 26 35.40 -1.37 48.52
N ASP A 27 36.34 -1.03 47.63
CA ASP A 27 36.46 0.27 46.96
C ASP A 27 35.57 0.36 45.68
N TYR A 28 35.32 -0.77 44.97
CA TYR A 28 34.55 -0.73 43.70
C TYR A 28 33.13 -0.19 43.84
N LYS A 29 32.47 -0.48 44.98
CA LYS A 29 31.10 0.00 45.24
C LYS A 29 31.07 1.53 45.40
N GLN A 30 32.13 2.09 46.02
CA GLN A 30 32.26 3.53 46.15
C GLN A 30 32.60 4.18 44.81
N ILE A 31 33.46 3.56 44.02
CA ILE A 31 33.79 4.03 42.65
C ILE A 31 32.52 3.95 41.77
N PHE A 32 31.76 2.87 41.88
CA PHE A 32 30.51 2.71 41.16
C PHE A 32 29.49 3.81 41.52
N ARG A 33 29.25 4.05 42.82
CA ARG A 33 28.35 5.12 43.27
C ARG A 33 28.82 6.51 42.79
N LYS A 34 30.12 6.75 42.79
CA LYS A 34 30.69 7.99 42.26
C LYS A 34 30.40 8.13 40.76
N ALA A 35 30.54 7.06 39.99
CA ALA A 35 30.20 7.04 38.58
C ALA A 35 28.72 7.31 38.35
N GLU A 36 27.82 6.69 39.15
CA GLU A 36 26.37 6.96 39.08
C GLU A 36 26.03 8.43 39.40
N ASN A 37 26.62 9.00 40.43
CA ASN A 37 26.39 10.41 40.77
C ASN A 37 26.85 11.36 39.68
N LEU A 38 27.95 11.06 39.00
CA LEU A 38 28.44 11.81 37.86
C LEU A 38 27.52 11.68 36.63
N SER A 39 27.04 10.48 36.38
CA SER A 39 26.14 10.19 35.25
C SER A 39 24.74 10.74 35.42
N ASN A 40 24.28 10.89 36.67
CA ASN A 40 22.95 11.45 37.02
C ASN A 40 22.98 12.93 37.38
N ALA A 41 24.09 13.61 37.09
CA ALA A 41 24.21 15.05 37.36
C ALA A 41 23.14 15.84 36.59
N VAL A 42 22.53 16.87 37.19
CA VAL A 42 21.47 17.69 36.58
C VAL A 42 21.94 18.41 35.33
N ASN A 43 23.24 18.78 35.29
CA ASN A 43 23.90 19.43 34.15
C ASN A 43 25.22 18.69 33.85
N PRO A 44 25.17 17.56 33.12
CA PRO A 44 26.38 16.83 32.76
C PRO A 44 27.28 17.66 31.83
N THR A 45 28.58 17.48 31.98
CA THR A 45 29.59 18.09 31.13
C THR A 45 30.44 16.97 30.48
N ASP A 46 31.09 17.24 29.37
CA ASP A 46 32.02 16.29 28.72
C ASP A 46 33.07 15.76 29.71
N LYS A 47 33.45 16.61 30.67
CA LYS A 47 34.40 16.24 31.72
C LYS A 47 33.79 15.28 32.74
N SER A 48 32.55 15.54 33.18
CA SER A 48 31.81 14.64 34.10
C SER A 48 31.55 13.28 33.45
N ASP A 49 31.17 13.27 32.19
CA ASP A 49 30.89 12.06 31.43
C ASP A 49 32.13 11.22 31.18
N SER A 50 33.29 11.88 30.85
CA SER A 50 34.56 11.20 30.73
C SER A 50 35.02 10.60 32.08
N LEU A 51 34.77 11.30 33.20
CA LEU A 51 35.10 10.77 34.53
C LEU A 51 34.18 9.60 34.92
N ALA A 52 32.91 9.68 34.61
CA ALA A 52 31.95 8.57 34.83
C ALA A 52 32.37 7.32 34.06
N LEU A 53 32.67 7.49 32.76
CA LEU A 53 33.16 6.40 31.90
C LEU A 53 34.44 5.73 32.50
N LYS A 54 35.45 6.52 32.83
CA LYS A 54 36.69 5.99 33.45
C LYS A 54 36.39 5.27 34.75
N SER A 55 35.48 5.77 35.57
CA SER A 55 35.08 5.13 36.83
C SER A 55 34.39 3.78 36.61
N TYR A 56 33.47 3.70 35.67
CA TYR A 56 32.82 2.41 35.32
C TYR A 56 33.86 1.42 34.73
N GLN A 57 34.77 1.86 33.87
CA GLN A 57 35.86 1.02 33.36
C GLN A 57 36.75 0.49 34.46
N ARG A 58 37.06 1.31 35.49
CA ARG A 58 37.84 0.87 36.66
C ARG A 58 37.06 -0.18 37.47
N VAL A 59 35.76 -0.02 37.66
CA VAL A 59 34.90 -1.05 38.31
C VAL A 59 34.99 -2.37 37.55
N ILE A 60 34.87 -2.31 36.20
CA ILE A 60 34.95 -3.50 35.36
C ILE A 60 36.29 -4.21 35.54
N GLN A 61 37.40 -3.43 35.55
CA GLN A 61 38.74 -3.99 35.73
C GLN A 61 38.88 -4.73 37.08
N ILE A 62 38.46 -4.09 38.19
CA ILE A 62 38.54 -4.66 39.53
C ILE A 62 37.69 -5.97 39.60
N LEU A 63 36.46 -5.95 39.11
CA LEU A 63 35.58 -7.12 39.20
C LEU A 63 35.98 -8.25 38.23
N ALA A 64 36.61 -7.93 37.10
CA ALA A 64 37.12 -8.95 36.19
C ALA A 64 38.35 -9.70 36.79
N GLU A 65 39.21 -9.02 37.55
CA GLU A 65 40.36 -9.60 38.22
C GLU A 65 39.92 -10.51 39.36
N THR A 66 38.88 -10.16 40.10
CA THR A 66 38.43 -10.92 41.27
C THR A 66 37.59 -12.13 40.94
N LYS A 67 37.17 -12.31 39.68
CA LYS A 67 36.18 -13.32 39.23
C LYS A 67 34.87 -13.29 40.02
N GLU A 68 34.65 -12.28 40.81
CA GLU A 68 33.36 -12.05 41.48
C GLU A 68 32.40 -11.54 40.42
N ASN A 69 31.38 -12.25 40.34
CA ASN A 69 30.31 -12.02 39.43
C ASN A 69 29.22 -11.36 40.21
N ASP A 70 28.78 -10.26 39.77
CA ASP A 70 27.63 -9.66 40.45
C ASP A 70 26.84 -8.71 39.54
N ALA A 71 25.74 -8.20 40.10
CA ALA A 71 24.90 -7.24 39.47
C ALA A 71 25.63 -5.92 39.17
N PHE A 72 26.66 -5.57 39.93
CA PHE A 72 27.48 -4.35 39.67
C PHE A 72 28.28 -4.46 38.39
N LEU A 73 28.93 -5.63 38.15
CA LEU A 73 29.65 -5.86 36.89
C LEU A 73 28.70 -5.80 35.68
N PHE A 74 27.51 -6.42 35.85
CA PHE A 74 26.46 -6.35 34.81
C PHE A 74 26.06 -4.92 34.49
N GLN A 75 25.77 -4.12 35.55
CA GLN A 75 25.38 -2.72 35.37
C GLN A 75 26.53 -1.85 34.87
N ALA A 76 27.79 -2.11 35.33
CA ALA A 76 28.95 -1.39 34.85
C ALA A 76 29.17 -1.58 33.34
N TYR A 77 28.98 -2.80 32.81
CA TYR A 77 29.04 -3.04 31.37
C TYR A 77 27.97 -2.23 30.62
N ILE A 78 26.71 -2.19 31.12
CA ILE A 78 25.63 -1.43 30.48
C ILE A 78 25.95 0.07 30.47
N SER A 79 26.37 0.62 31.63
CA SER A 79 26.68 2.04 31.76
C SER A 79 27.91 2.44 30.89
N THR A 80 28.93 1.62 30.88
CA THR A 80 30.10 1.84 30.02
C THR A 80 29.72 1.84 28.54
N GLY A 81 28.89 0.87 28.12
CA GLY A 81 28.37 0.80 26.77
C GLY A 81 27.53 2.02 26.41
N ALA A 82 26.68 2.51 27.31
CA ALA A 82 25.85 3.71 27.10
C ALA A 82 26.74 4.96 26.92
N PHE A 83 27.77 5.14 27.73
CA PHE A 83 28.71 6.26 27.55
C PHE A 83 29.53 6.15 26.26
N CYS A 84 29.98 4.95 25.88
CA CYS A 84 30.62 4.74 24.58
C CYS A 84 29.68 5.13 23.43
N GLN A 85 28.39 4.82 23.56
CA GLN A 85 27.39 5.19 22.56
C GLN A 85 27.18 6.71 22.47
N MET A 86 27.13 7.41 23.60
CA MET A 86 27.06 8.88 23.66
C MET A 86 28.30 9.55 23.05
N LEU A 87 29.47 8.95 23.17
CA LEU A 87 30.75 9.43 22.60
C LEU A 87 30.96 8.96 21.15
N ASP A 88 29.94 8.45 20.49
CA ASP A 88 29.96 7.92 19.12
C ASP A 88 30.93 6.73 18.90
N GLN A 89 31.27 6.01 19.97
CA GLN A 89 32.11 4.82 19.95
C GLN A 89 31.26 3.54 19.82
N GLN A 90 30.51 3.42 18.75
CA GLN A 90 29.46 2.41 18.61
C GLN A 90 29.96 0.97 18.72
N ASN A 91 31.12 0.64 18.14
CA ASN A 91 31.68 -0.71 18.22
C ASN A 91 32.07 -1.08 19.66
N GLN A 92 32.61 -0.14 20.45
CA GLN A 92 32.92 -0.38 21.86
C GLN A 92 31.62 -0.50 22.69
N ALA A 93 30.59 0.32 22.38
CA ALA A 93 29.29 0.21 23.02
C ALA A 93 28.68 -1.19 22.82
N ILE A 94 28.65 -1.67 21.60
CA ILE A 94 28.16 -3.03 21.26
C ILE A 94 28.95 -4.11 22.00
N TYR A 95 30.28 -3.96 22.11
CA TYR A 95 31.13 -4.90 22.84
C TYR A 95 30.70 -4.99 24.32
N TYR A 96 30.54 -3.87 24.99
CA TYR A 96 30.17 -3.87 26.41
C TYR A 96 28.73 -4.39 26.64
N PHE A 97 27.76 -4.02 25.76
CA PHE A 97 26.42 -4.58 25.87
C PHE A 97 26.42 -6.09 25.66
N LYS A 98 27.17 -6.64 24.72
CA LYS A 98 27.31 -8.09 24.56
C LYS A 98 27.94 -8.74 25.80
N LYS A 99 28.95 -8.13 26.39
CA LYS A 99 29.52 -8.62 27.67
C LYS A 99 28.49 -8.70 28.77
N SER A 100 27.54 -7.72 28.86
CA SER A 100 26.46 -7.79 29.84
C SER A 100 25.49 -8.93 29.53
N LEU A 101 25.13 -9.14 28.25
CA LEU A 101 24.25 -10.23 27.84
C LEU A 101 24.88 -11.62 28.13
N ASP A 102 26.17 -11.80 27.84
CA ASP A 102 26.92 -13.03 28.11
C ASP A 102 27.02 -13.27 29.64
N LEU A 103 27.26 -12.20 30.40
CA LEU A 103 27.36 -12.30 31.86
C LEU A 103 26.04 -12.76 32.48
N LYS A 104 24.88 -12.28 31.95
CA LYS A 104 23.56 -12.70 32.48
C LYS A 104 23.35 -14.23 32.46
N GLN A 105 23.91 -14.93 31.49
CA GLN A 105 23.82 -16.40 31.41
C GLN A 105 24.45 -17.08 32.64
N ARG A 106 25.45 -16.42 33.28
CA ARG A 106 26.10 -16.89 34.51
C ARG A 106 25.46 -16.39 35.78
N LEU A 107 24.41 -15.56 35.66
CA LEU A 107 23.68 -14.92 36.74
C LEU A 107 22.21 -15.35 36.79
N PRO A 108 21.89 -16.62 37.07
CA PRO A 108 20.51 -17.13 37.03
C PRO A 108 19.59 -16.45 38.06
N ARG A 109 20.12 -15.88 39.10
CA ARG A 109 19.38 -15.16 40.16
C ARG A 109 18.85 -13.79 39.69
N LEU A 110 19.42 -13.19 38.66
CA LEU A 110 18.88 -11.95 38.09
C LEU A 110 17.67 -12.29 37.22
N MET A 111 16.62 -11.53 37.37
CA MET A 111 15.43 -11.68 36.51
C MET A 111 15.78 -11.37 35.04
N ASP A 112 15.14 -12.04 34.09
CA ASP A 112 15.40 -11.81 32.65
C ASP A 112 15.02 -10.40 32.18
N SER A 113 14.19 -9.68 32.93
CA SER A 113 13.86 -8.28 32.66
C SER A 113 15.08 -7.35 32.54
N VAL A 114 16.21 -7.70 33.21
CA VAL A 114 17.46 -6.91 33.12
C VAL A 114 18.08 -6.94 31.71
N LEU A 115 17.74 -7.95 30.89
CA LEU A 115 18.21 -8.07 29.50
C LEU A 115 17.62 -6.99 28.58
N PHE A 116 16.52 -6.36 28.97
CA PHE A 116 15.82 -5.40 28.14
C PHE A 116 16.71 -4.26 27.65
N LYS A 117 17.35 -3.53 28.57
CA LYS A 117 18.22 -2.38 28.23
C LYS A 117 19.38 -2.74 27.30
N PRO A 118 20.22 -3.73 27.65
CA PRO A 118 21.36 -4.05 26.78
C PRO A 118 20.94 -4.58 25.40
N LEU A 119 19.75 -5.19 25.29
CA LEU A 119 19.21 -5.58 23.98
C LEU A 119 18.82 -4.36 23.16
N VAL A 120 18.06 -3.40 23.72
CA VAL A 120 17.68 -2.16 23.03
C VAL A 120 18.91 -1.38 22.61
N TYR A 121 19.86 -1.21 23.52
CA TYR A 121 21.09 -0.42 23.25
C TYR A 121 22.03 -1.11 22.27
N SER A 122 22.13 -2.44 22.29
CA SER A 122 22.85 -3.18 21.25
C SER A 122 22.21 -2.96 19.87
N GLY A 123 20.87 -3.02 19.81
CA GLY A 123 20.12 -2.71 18.59
C GLY A 123 20.45 -1.31 18.08
N ASN A 124 20.43 -0.29 18.95
CA ASN A 124 20.80 1.08 18.61
C ASN A 124 22.22 1.18 18.05
N GLY A 125 23.19 0.53 18.70
CA GLY A 125 24.57 0.49 18.24
C GLY A 125 24.69 -0.12 16.84
N TYR A 126 24.03 -1.24 16.59
CA TYR A 126 24.01 -1.87 15.26
C TYR A 126 23.34 -1.00 14.20
N TYR A 127 22.26 -0.30 14.55
CA TYR A 127 21.61 0.63 13.65
C TYR A 127 22.54 1.79 13.25
N MET A 128 23.27 2.35 14.22
CA MET A 128 24.20 3.47 13.99
C MET A 128 25.43 3.09 13.14
N ILE A 129 25.80 1.81 13.07
CA ILE A 129 26.87 1.32 12.19
C ILE A 129 26.36 0.68 10.90
N ASP A 130 25.14 1.08 10.46
CA ASP A 130 24.51 0.63 9.21
C ASP A 130 24.32 -0.90 9.12
N GLN A 131 23.98 -1.55 10.24
CA GLN A 131 23.63 -2.98 10.31
C GLN A 131 22.19 -3.18 10.82
N PRO A 132 21.17 -2.65 10.11
CA PRO A 132 19.79 -2.61 10.59
C PRO A 132 19.15 -3.98 10.73
N GLY A 133 19.55 -4.98 9.96
CA GLY A 133 19.08 -6.37 10.14
C GLY A 133 19.50 -6.97 11.48
N LYS A 134 20.72 -6.66 11.96
CA LYS A 134 21.13 -7.02 13.31
C LYS A 134 20.39 -6.19 14.36
N ALA A 135 20.21 -4.89 14.12
CA ALA A 135 19.43 -4.03 15.00
C ALA A 135 18.01 -4.59 15.21
N GLU A 136 17.32 -4.94 14.14
CA GLU A 136 15.98 -5.56 14.19
C GLU A 136 15.98 -6.84 15.03
N SER A 137 16.97 -7.71 14.87
CA SER A 137 17.07 -8.95 15.65
C SER A 137 17.17 -8.66 17.16
N PHE A 138 17.94 -7.63 17.55
CA PHE A 138 18.09 -7.24 18.95
C PHE A 138 16.79 -6.59 19.48
N TYR A 139 16.11 -5.76 18.69
CA TYR A 139 14.82 -5.17 19.07
C TYR A 139 13.73 -6.22 19.25
N LYS A 140 13.67 -7.25 18.39
CA LYS A 140 12.74 -8.38 18.55
C LYS A 140 12.97 -9.15 19.86
N LYS A 141 14.23 -9.35 20.25
CA LYS A 141 14.57 -9.96 21.54
C LYS A 141 14.15 -9.08 22.72
N ALA A 142 14.34 -7.75 22.60
CA ALA A 142 13.92 -6.80 23.62
C ALA A 142 12.38 -6.76 23.74
N GLU A 143 11.67 -6.85 22.62
CA GLU A 143 10.20 -6.90 22.56
C GLU A 143 9.66 -8.15 23.26
N ALA A 144 10.27 -9.31 23.04
CA ALA A 144 9.92 -10.55 23.76
C ALA A 144 10.12 -10.43 25.28
N ILE A 145 11.19 -9.73 25.73
CA ILE A 145 11.38 -9.44 27.16
C ILE A 145 10.28 -8.49 27.67
N ALA A 146 9.93 -7.46 26.93
CA ALA A 146 8.88 -6.50 27.32
C ALA A 146 7.49 -7.15 27.37
N GLU A 147 7.19 -8.14 26.53
CA GLU A 147 5.96 -8.92 26.58
C GLU A 147 5.86 -9.74 27.88
N LYS A 148 6.95 -10.38 28.27
CA LYS A 148 7.03 -11.15 29.52
C LYS A 148 7.05 -10.26 30.77
N TYR A 149 7.62 -9.06 30.65
CA TYR A 149 7.80 -8.09 31.74
C TYR A 149 7.30 -6.69 31.31
N PRO A 150 5.99 -6.42 31.35
CA PRO A 150 5.41 -5.18 30.82
C PRO A 150 5.89 -3.88 31.52
N ASN A 151 6.40 -4.00 32.74
CA ASN A 151 6.86 -2.86 33.55
C ASN A 151 8.36 -2.59 33.44
N VAL A 152 9.05 -3.07 32.39
CA VAL A 152 10.46 -2.74 32.19
C VAL A 152 10.67 -1.23 32.06
N SER A 153 11.75 -0.75 32.64
CA SER A 153 12.10 0.67 32.55
C SER A 153 12.52 1.02 31.14
N GLU A 154 12.16 2.23 30.66
CA GLU A 154 12.52 2.77 29.34
C GLU A 154 11.86 2.02 28.16
N LEU A 155 10.67 1.44 28.39
CA LEU A 155 9.91 0.75 27.33
C LEU A 155 9.61 1.67 26.15
N GLU A 156 9.40 2.97 26.37
CA GLU A 156 9.19 3.96 25.31
C GLU A 156 10.39 4.07 24.37
N ARG A 157 11.60 3.81 24.84
CA ARG A 157 12.79 3.80 23.94
C ARG A 157 12.71 2.68 22.93
N LEU A 158 12.23 1.49 23.32
CA LEU A 158 12.03 0.40 22.38
C LEU A 158 11.05 0.82 21.28
N TYR A 159 9.90 1.40 21.65
CA TYR A 159 8.93 1.87 20.65
C TYR A 159 9.50 2.97 19.75
N ASN A 160 10.26 3.92 20.32
CA ASN A 160 10.93 4.93 19.50
C ASN A 160 11.91 4.31 18.50
N THR A 161 12.75 3.33 18.92
CA THR A 161 13.73 2.71 18.02
C THR A 161 13.07 1.83 16.95
N LEU A 162 11.98 1.15 17.26
CA LEU A 162 11.14 0.46 16.27
C LEU A 162 10.49 1.43 15.28
N GLY A 163 10.10 2.61 15.76
CA GLY A 163 9.64 3.72 14.92
C GLY A 163 10.74 4.21 13.97
N VAL A 164 11.97 4.41 14.49
CA VAL A 164 13.15 4.80 13.66
C VAL A 164 13.45 3.74 12.60
N LEU A 165 13.46 2.46 12.96
CA LEU A 165 13.68 1.37 12.02
C LEU A 165 12.58 1.35 10.93
N SER A 166 11.31 1.49 11.32
CA SER A 166 10.19 1.54 10.37
C SER A 166 10.29 2.75 9.44
N TYR A 167 10.72 3.90 9.97
CA TYR A 167 10.97 5.11 9.18
C TYR A 167 12.08 4.89 8.14
N SER A 168 13.20 4.28 8.53
CA SER A 168 14.35 4.04 7.64
C SER A 168 14.05 3.02 6.54
N THR A 169 13.12 2.09 6.79
CA THR A 169 12.63 1.17 5.77
C THR A 169 11.52 1.76 4.90
N GLY A 170 11.07 3.01 5.19
CA GLY A 170 10.02 3.71 4.45
C GLY A 170 8.59 3.36 4.86
N ASN A 171 8.38 2.49 5.84
CA ASN A 171 7.05 2.18 6.36
C ASN A 171 6.61 3.26 7.36
N TYR A 172 6.24 4.42 6.82
CA TYR A 172 5.99 5.62 7.63
C TYR A 172 4.74 5.52 8.49
N SER A 173 3.67 4.86 8.02
CA SER A 173 2.45 4.64 8.82
C SER A 173 2.75 3.80 10.06
N LYS A 174 3.54 2.74 9.91
CA LYS A 174 4.00 1.90 11.02
C LYS A 174 4.91 2.69 11.98
N SER A 175 5.77 3.57 11.46
CA SER A 175 6.63 4.41 12.29
C SER A 175 5.82 5.40 13.12
N ILE A 176 4.73 5.97 12.59
CA ILE A 176 3.78 6.81 13.32
C ILE A 176 3.20 6.05 14.52
N THR A 177 2.66 4.84 14.29
CA THR A 177 2.10 4.00 15.35
C THR A 177 3.10 3.76 16.49
N TYR A 178 4.35 3.45 16.15
CA TYR A 178 5.38 3.24 17.15
C TYR A 178 5.79 4.52 17.90
N TYR A 179 5.88 5.67 17.20
CA TYR A 179 6.20 6.94 17.87
C TYR A 179 5.06 7.42 18.78
N GLU A 180 3.82 7.28 18.36
CA GLU A 180 2.64 7.56 19.21
C GLU A 180 2.67 6.70 20.46
N LYS A 181 2.97 5.40 20.31
CA LYS A 181 3.11 4.49 21.45
C LYS A 181 4.28 4.87 22.35
N ALA A 182 5.41 5.30 21.80
CA ALA A 182 6.54 5.78 22.58
C ALA A 182 6.17 7.03 23.40
N ILE A 183 5.48 7.98 22.77
CA ILE A 183 5.02 9.22 23.44
C ILE A 183 4.00 8.90 24.53
N SER A 184 2.98 8.10 24.25
CA SER A 184 1.94 7.74 25.23
C SER A 184 2.53 6.95 26.40
N THR A 185 3.51 6.07 26.17
CA THR A 185 4.21 5.33 27.22
C THR A 185 5.08 6.27 28.07
N LEU A 186 5.74 7.25 27.45
CA LEU A 186 6.57 8.23 28.16
C LEU A 186 5.74 9.13 29.08
N VAL A 187 4.64 9.71 28.59
CA VAL A 187 3.83 10.68 29.36
C VAL A 187 3.03 10.06 30.49
N ARG A 188 2.86 8.72 30.50
CA ARG A 188 2.24 8.01 31.64
C ARG A 188 3.15 7.87 32.85
N ARG A 189 4.44 8.18 32.73
CA ARG A 189 5.36 8.15 33.87
C ARG A 189 5.11 9.33 34.77
N SER A 190 5.33 9.14 36.07
CA SER A 190 5.24 10.21 37.10
C SER A 190 6.24 11.33 36.83
N SER A 191 7.37 10.99 36.21
CA SER A 191 8.40 11.95 35.78
C SER A 191 9.08 11.43 34.52
N PHE A 192 9.39 12.34 33.59
CA PHE A 192 10.17 12.04 32.39
C PHE A 192 11.00 13.24 31.96
N HIS A 193 12.08 12.98 31.23
CA HIS A 193 12.93 14.03 30.69
C HIS A 193 12.32 14.61 29.42
N THR A 194 12.08 15.93 29.38
CA THR A 194 11.45 16.65 28.26
C THR A 194 12.18 16.42 26.93
N LEU A 195 13.50 16.18 26.96
CA LEU A 195 14.27 15.82 25.77
C LEU A 195 13.68 14.63 25.02
N PHE A 196 13.24 13.58 25.71
CA PHE A 196 12.66 12.42 25.04
C PHE A 196 11.32 12.73 24.37
N LEU A 197 10.49 13.52 25.04
CA LEU A 197 9.21 13.97 24.46
C LEU A 197 9.45 14.79 23.18
N VAL A 198 10.39 15.72 23.20
CA VAL A 198 10.77 16.55 22.04
C VAL A 198 11.31 15.66 20.92
N THR A 199 12.22 14.74 21.24
CA THR A 199 12.80 13.82 20.25
C THR A 199 11.76 12.92 19.60
N TYR A 200 10.86 12.31 20.39
CA TYR A 200 9.84 11.39 19.85
C TYR A 200 8.80 12.14 19.00
N LYS A 201 8.35 13.32 19.43
CA LYS A 201 7.46 14.16 18.63
C LYS A 201 8.13 14.67 17.35
N ASN A 202 9.41 15.02 17.40
CA ASN A 202 10.17 15.41 16.22
C ASN A 202 10.27 14.25 15.20
N ASN A 203 10.47 13.01 15.68
CA ASN A 203 10.49 11.83 14.84
C ASN A 203 9.09 11.53 14.24
N LEU A 204 8.03 11.66 15.04
CA LEU A 204 6.63 11.54 14.59
C LEU A 204 6.33 12.55 13.46
N ALA A 205 6.69 13.81 13.65
CA ALA A 205 6.50 14.85 12.63
C ALA A 205 7.29 14.54 11.34
N SER A 206 8.47 13.93 11.46
CA SER A 206 9.25 13.50 10.30
C SER A 206 8.52 12.41 9.48
N SER A 207 7.77 11.53 10.14
CA SER A 207 6.95 10.53 9.46
C SER A 207 5.76 11.15 8.75
N PHE A 208 5.07 12.10 9.37
CA PHE A 208 4.01 12.87 8.71
C PHE A 208 4.53 13.64 7.48
N LYS A 209 5.71 14.25 7.57
CA LYS A 209 6.37 14.89 6.42
C LYS A 209 6.56 13.91 5.25
N LYS A 210 7.01 12.68 5.52
CA LYS A 210 7.23 11.66 4.48
C LYS A 210 5.92 11.18 3.84
N LEU A 211 4.80 11.16 4.61
CA LEU A 211 3.45 10.88 4.11
C LEU A 211 2.79 12.10 3.43
N LYS A 212 3.53 13.18 3.17
CA LYS A 212 3.04 14.44 2.60
C LYS A 212 1.98 15.17 3.47
N ARG A 213 1.80 14.74 4.73
CA ARG A 213 0.91 15.40 5.71
C ARG A 213 1.61 16.62 6.32
N TYR A 214 1.92 17.62 5.45
CA TYR A 214 2.83 18.71 5.77
C TYR A 214 2.32 19.62 6.90
N GLU A 215 1.03 19.94 6.92
CA GLU A 215 0.46 20.81 7.96
C GLU A 215 0.53 20.16 9.34
N GLN A 216 0.28 18.86 9.44
CA GLN A 216 0.44 18.12 10.68
C GLN A 216 1.90 18.11 11.16
N ALA A 217 2.84 17.88 10.25
CA ALA A 217 4.26 17.94 10.56
C ALA A 217 4.69 19.34 11.06
N LEU A 218 4.29 20.40 10.34
CA LEU A 218 4.60 21.79 10.71
C LEU A 218 3.99 22.17 12.06
N SER A 219 2.75 21.76 12.33
CA SER A 219 2.07 22.01 13.60
C SER A 219 2.87 21.42 14.77
N ILE A 220 3.30 20.15 14.65
CA ILE A 220 4.11 19.50 15.68
C ILE A 220 5.47 20.21 15.82
N TYR A 221 6.22 20.43 14.74
CA TYR A 221 7.52 21.08 14.80
C TYR A 221 7.45 22.45 15.46
N ARG A 222 6.45 23.30 15.10
CA ARG A 222 6.24 24.60 15.71
C ARG A 222 5.93 24.49 17.20
N SER A 223 5.15 23.50 17.62
CA SER A 223 4.85 23.27 19.04
C SER A 223 6.07 22.86 19.87
N LEU A 224 7.14 22.39 19.23
CA LEU A 224 8.37 21.98 19.90
C LEU A 224 9.38 23.12 20.09
N LEU A 225 9.33 24.20 19.28
CA LEU A 225 10.28 25.31 19.36
C LEU A 225 10.34 26.00 20.74
N PRO A 226 9.22 26.21 21.47
CA PRO A 226 9.25 26.85 22.77
C PRO A 226 10.05 26.09 23.85
N TYR A 227 10.27 24.78 23.68
CA TYR A 227 11.07 24.01 24.63
C TYR A 227 12.58 24.35 24.58
N GLY A 228 13.06 25.00 23.52
CA GLY A 228 14.47 25.31 23.36
C GLY A 228 15.40 24.12 23.15
N ILE A 229 14.86 22.91 23.10
CA ILE A 229 15.57 21.63 22.97
C ILE A 229 15.63 21.20 21.50
N GLU A 230 16.79 20.75 21.01
CA GLU A 230 17.00 20.33 19.61
C GLU A 230 16.55 21.39 18.57
N THR A 231 16.55 22.66 18.94
CA THR A 231 16.01 23.76 18.11
C THR A 231 16.58 23.76 16.69
N ASN A 232 17.88 23.54 16.54
CA ASN A 232 18.51 23.51 15.21
C ASN A 232 17.97 22.34 14.35
N LYS A 233 17.75 21.16 14.93
CA LYS A 233 17.21 20.00 14.24
C LYS A 233 15.75 20.23 13.83
N ILE A 234 14.98 20.87 14.70
CA ILE A 234 13.58 21.26 14.41
C ILE A 234 13.52 22.29 13.27
N LEU A 235 14.38 23.32 13.31
CA LEU A 235 14.48 24.32 12.23
C LEU A 235 14.87 23.67 10.90
N HIS A 236 15.84 22.75 10.92
CA HIS A 236 16.20 21.97 9.72
C HIS A 236 14.99 21.19 9.19
N ASN A 237 14.26 20.47 10.03
CA ASN A 237 13.10 19.70 9.62
C ASN A 237 11.97 20.58 9.05
N ILE A 238 11.73 21.78 9.63
CA ILE A 238 10.79 22.77 9.06
C ILE A 238 11.25 23.21 7.67
N GLY A 239 12.54 23.55 7.52
CA GLY A 239 13.11 23.87 6.20
C GLY A 239 12.95 22.76 5.18
N SER A 240 13.17 21.50 5.60
CA SER A 240 12.97 20.33 4.76
C SER A 240 11.49 20.10 4.38
N VAL A 241 10.52 20.43 5.25
CA VAL A 241 9.08 20.41 4.90
C VAL A 241 8.80 21.43 3.80
N TYR A 242 9.24 22.68 3.96
CA TYR A 242 9.03 23.70 2.92
C TYR A 242 9.66 23.33 1.58
N LEU A 243 10.84 22.68 1.63
CA LEU A 243 11.51 22.18 0.42
C LEU A 243 10.65 21.13 -0.31
N GLN A 244 9.99 20.22 0.42
CA GLN A 244 9.09 19.21 -0.15
C GLN A 244 7.78 19.83 -0.65
N MET A 245 7.28 20.90 -0.01
CA MET A 245 6.14 21.66 -0.49
C MET A 245 6.45 22.51 -1.73
N GLY A 246 7.71 22.57 -2.18
CA GLY A 246 8.15 23.41 -3.28
C GLY A 246 8.37 24.89 -2.92
N ASN A 247 8.24 25.24 -1.66
CA ASN A 247 8.49 26.61 -1.18
C ASN A 247 9.99 26.78 -0.85
N ASN A 248 10.81 26.87 -1.90
CA ASN A 248 12.26 26.88 -1.77
C ASN A 248 12.78 28.11 -0.99
N SER A 249 12.16 29.28 -1.14
CA SER A 249 12.57 30.50 -0.44
C SER A 249 12.41 30.35 1.08
N GLN A 250 11.28 29.81 1.56
CA GLN A 250 11.08 29.50 2.97
C GLN A 250 12.03 28.41 3.45
N ALA A 251 12.24 27.37 2.65
CA ALA A 251 13.19 26.32 2.95
C ALA A 251 14.59 26.88 3.22
N ILE A 252 15.12 27.71 2.31
CA ILE A 252 16.42 28.37 2.46
C ILE A 252 16.45 29.22 3.73
N ALA A 253 15.41 30.03 3.99
CA ALA A 253 15.35 30.89 5.16
C ALA A 253 15.41 30.12 6.49
N PHE A 254 14.73 28.98 6.59
CA PHE A 254 14.80 28.12 7.79
C PHE A 254 16.11 27.37 7.89
N LEU A 255 16.64 26.80 6.80
CA LEU A 255 17.91 26.08 6.77
C LEU A 255 19.10 26.98 7.14
N GLN A 256 19.08 28.28 6.76
CA GLN A 256 20.11 29.24 7.13
C GLN A 256 20.12 29.58 8.62
N LYS A 257 18.98 29.48 9.33
CA LYS A 257 18.92 29.66 10.79
C LYS A 257 19.58 28.53 11.57
N VAL A 258 19.81 27.38 10.95
CA VAL A 258 20.47 26.22 11.58
C VAL A 258 21.95 26.52 11.77
N ARG A 259 22.45 26.44 13.01
CA ARG A 259 23.83 26.84 13.36
C ARG A 259 24.89 25.78 13.08
N TYR A 260 24.54 24.49 13.05
CA TYR A 260 25.49 23.43 12.70
C TYR A 260 25.59 23.23 11.19
N GLU A 261 26.70 22.69 10.74
CA GLU A 261 26.88 22.22 9.37
C GLU A 261 27.01 20.69 9.37
N ASP A 262 26.07 20.00 8.73
CA ASP A 262 26.16 18.59 8.43
C ASP A 262 25.76 18.34 6.97
N GLN A 263 25.98 17.11 6.51
CA GLN A 263 25.70 16.75 5.12
C GLN A 263 24.23 16.95 4.75
N LYS A 264 23.29 16.66 5.67
CA LYS A 264 21.84 16.76 5.40
C LYS A 264 21.43 18.21 5.13
N LYS A 265 21.83 19.14 6.01
CA LYS A 265 21.59 20.57 5.82
C LYS A 265 22.18 21.09 4.52
N LEU A 266 23.44 20.72 4.24
CA LEU A 266 24.13 21.17 3.03
C LEU A 266 23.51 20.58 1.76
N ASN A 267 23.05 19.34 1.78
CA ASN A 267 22.30 18.72 0.70
C ASN A 267 20.95 19.40 0.49
N ASP A 268 20.19 19.68 1.56
CA ASP A 268 18.90 20.36 1.46
C ASP A 268 19.07 21.80 0.91
N LEU A 269 20.13 22.55 1.34
CA LEU A 269 20.45 23.84 0.76
C LEU A 269 20.87 23.71 -0.71
N GLY A 270 21.69 22.74 -1.04
CA GLY A 270 22.09 22.43 -2.42
C GLY A 270 20.87 22.16 -3.31
N LEU A 271 19.94 21.32 -2.84
CA LEU A 271 18.70 21.00 -3.54
C LEU A 271 17.77 22.22 -3.67
N ALA A 272 17.63 23.03 -2.60
CA ALA A 272 16.80 24.25 -2.63
C ALA A 272 17.31 25.24 -3.68
N TYR A 273 18.62 25.51 -3.70
CA TYR A 273 19.21 26.40 -4.72
C TYR A 273 19.18 25.79 -6.13
N PHE A 274 19.28 24.47 -6.26
CA PHE A 274 19.09 23.80 -7.53
C PHE A 274 17.66 24.01 -8.09
N LYS A 275 16.64 23.86 -7.25
CA LYS A 275 15.23 24.11 -7.61
C LYS A 275 14.97 25.58 -7.96
N GLU A 276 15.67 26.52 -7.32
CA GLU A 276 15.67 27.93 -7.69
C GLU A 276 16.52 28.23 -8.95
N LYS A 277 17.06 27.22 -9.61
CA LYS A 277 17.95 27.32 -10.78
C LYS A 277 19.25 28.10 -10.52
N ASN A 278 19.61 28.29 -9.24
CA ASN A 278 20.87 28.90 -8.84
C ASN A 278 21.96 27.83 -8.69
N TYR A 279 22.43 27.33 -9.83
CA TYR A 279 23.37 26.22 -9.88
C TYR A 279 24.72 26.53 -9.24
N SER A 280 25.18 27.78 -9.24
CA SER A 280 26.44 28.18 -8.60
C SER A 280 26.37 27.99 -7.08
N ARG A 281 25.30 28.45 -6.46
CA ARG A 281 25.09 28.23 -5.00
C ARG A 281 24.84 26.77 -4.68
N ALA A 282 24.07 26.08 -5.54
CA ALA A 282 23.84 24.63 -5.35
C ALA A 282 25.17 23.88 -5.31
N ILE A 283 26.06 24.10 -6.30
CA ILE A 283 27.40 23.49 -6.36
C ILE A 283 28.21 23.83 -5.12
N PHE A 284 28.20 25.09 -4.67
CA PHE A 284 28.94 25.53 -3.47
C PHE A 284 28.55 24.70 -2.23
N TYR A 285 27.23 24.54 -1.96
CA TYR A 285 26.77 23.77 -0.81
C TYR A 285 27.07 22.27 -0.94
N LEU A 286 26.92 21.70 -2.15
CA LEU A 286 27.22 20.30 -2.40
C LEU A 286 28.72 19.99 -2.28
N GLN A 287 29.61 20.90 -2.70
CA GLN A 287 31.07 20.78 -2.48
C GLN A 287 31.41 20.83 -1.00
N LYS A 288 30.74 21.68 -0.23
CA LYS A 288 30.90 21.66 1.25
C LYS A 288 30.44 20.33 1.84
N SER A 289 29.32 19.76 1.36
CA SER A 289 28.84 18.43 1.79
C SER A 289 29.86 17.34 1.47
N GLU A 290 30.42 17.35 0.27
CA GLU A 290 31.46 16.41 -0.16
C GLU A 290 32.71 16.53 0.72
N GLY A 291 33.16 17.77 1.00
CA GLY A 291 34.31 18.03 1.89
C GLY A 291 34.10 17.50 3.32
N LEU A 292 32.88 17.63 3.84
CA LEU A 292 32.50 17.04 5.14
C LEU A 292 32.56 15.51 5.12
N ASN A 293 32.08 14.89 4.02
CA ASN A 293 32.14 13.43 3.89
C ASN A 293 33.57 12.92 3.92
N VAL A 294 34.47 13.53 3.14
CA VAL A 294 35.90 13.16 3.11
C VAL A 294 36.51 13.26 4.50
N LYS A 295 36.22 14.36 5.24
CA LYS A 295 36.76 14.59 6.58
C LYS A 295 36.24 13.61 7.63
N LYS A 296 34.94 13.25 7.59
CA LYS A 296 34.30 12.41 8.62
C LYS A 296 34.38 10.92 8.33
N ASN A 297 34.13 10.54 7.08
CA ASN A 297 33.89 9.17 6.67
C ASN A 297 35.02 8.59 5.80
N GLY A 298 35.90 9.43 5.25
CA GLY A 298 36.96 8.99 4.34
C GLY A 298 36.37 8.29 3.12
N THR A 299 36.70 7.00 2.95
CA THR A 299 36.16 6.16 1.84
C THR A 299 34.94 5.33 2.22
N ARG A 300 34.46 5.46 3.46
CA ARG A 300 33.26 4.71 3.91
C ARG A 300 32.03 5.16 3.15
N LEU A 301 31.25 4.17 2.65
CA LEU A 301 30.00 4.42 1.97
C LEU A 301 28.98 5.05 2.92
N ASN A 302 28.22 6.03 2.40
CA ASN A 302 27.33 6.85 3.20
C ASN A 302 26.14 7.31 2.36
N SER A 303 24.93 7.13 2.86
CA SER A 303 23.70 7.50 2.15
C SER A 303 23.57 9.01 1.91
N ASP A 304 23.96 9.84 2.87
CA ASP A 304 23.93 11.30 2.72
C ASP A 304 24.89 11.76 1.60
N TYR A 305 26.05 11.08 1.46
CA TYR A 305 26.97 11.31 0.34
C TYR A 305 26.40 10.79 -0.98
N GLY A 306 25.67 9.68 -0.93
CA GLY A 306 24.91 9.20 -2.10
C GLY A 306 23.96 10.26 -2.65
N LEU A 307 23.25 10.97 -1.77
CA LEU A 307 22.39 12.09 -2.15
C LEU A 307 23.19 13.29 -2.69
N THR A 308 24.33 13.63 -2.08
CA THR A 308 25.23 14.67 -2.61
C THR A 308 25.62 14.37 -4.07
N LEU A 309 26.01 13.13 -4.35
CA LEU A 309 26.38 12.67 -5.68
C LEU A 309 25.19 12.69 -6.64
N LYS A 310 24.00 12.29 -6.20
CA LYS A 310 22.77 12.39 -6.99
C LYS A 310 22.54 13.84 -7.44
N TYR A 311 22.66 14.80 -6.55
CA TYR A 311 22.43 16.22 -6.90
C TYR A 311 23.53 16.77 -7.82
N PHE A 312 24.78 16.33 -7.74
CA PHE A 312 25.78 16.64 -8.75
C PHE A 312 25.43 16.05 -10.12
N GLY A 313 24.86 14.83 -10.13
CA GLY A 313 24.32 14.21 -11.33
C GLY A 313 23.16 15.01 -11.94
N ASP A 314 22.25 15.49 -11.12
CA ASP A 314 21.09 16.31 -11.53
C ASP A 314 21.55 17.64 -12.16
N ILE A 315 22.54 18.30 -11.56
CA ILE A 315 23.14 19.51 -12.13
C ILE A 315 23.82 19.23 -13.47
N SER A 316 24.52 18.09 -13.59
CA SER A 316 25.14 17.67 -14.86
C SER A 316 24.09 17.36 -15.91
N MET A 317 22.94 16.80 -15.54
CA MET A 317 21.79 16.60 -16.44
C MET A 317 21.26 17.93 -17.01
N GLN A 318 21.11 18.95 -16.16
CA GLN A 318 20.69 20.27 -16.61
C GLN A 318 21.68 20.91 -17.60
N LYS A 319 22.96 20.60 -17.43
CA LYS A 319 24.03 21.01 -18.36
C LYS A 319 24.15 20.10 -19.60
N ARG A 320 23.30 19.08 -19.73
CA ARG A 320 23.33 18.08 -20.80
C ARG A 320 24.64 17.27 -20.86
N GLU A 321 25.35 17.13 -19.74
CA GLU A 321 26.59 16.36 -19.59
C GLU A 321 26.24 14.89 -19.25
N ALA A 322 25.66 14.13 -20.17
CA ALA A 322 25.09 12.81 -19.92
C ALA A 322 26.09 11.82 -19.28
N GLY A 323 27.33 11.74 -19.83
CA GLY A 323 28.37 10.84 -19.31
C GLY A 323 28.78 11.17 -17.86
N LYS A 324 28.89 12.46 -17.53
CA LYS A 324 29.19 12.91 -16.18
C LYS A 324 28.03 12.64 -15.21
N SER A 325 26.81 12.81 -15.63
CA SER A 325 25.62 12.47 -14.87
C SER A 325 25.59 10.97 -14.53
N LEU A 326 25.81 10.10 -15.50
CA LEU A 326 25.90 8.64 -15.32
C LEU A 326 26.97 8.26 -14.30
N TYR A 327 28.15 8.89 -14.37
CA TYR A 327 29.23 8.67 -13.39
C TYR A 327 28.77 8.99 -11.97
N TYR A 328 28.15 10.15 -11.76
CA TYR A 328 27.65 10.55 -10.44
C TYR A 328 26.53 9.64 -9.95
N TYR A 329 25.56 9.29 -10.79
CA TYR A 329 24.47 8.38 -10.41
C TYR A 329 24.96 6.98 -10.08
N GLN A 330 25.93 6.44 -10.82
CA GLN A 330 26.54 5.15 -10.48
C GLN A 330 27.22 5.18 -9.10
N LYS A 331 27.97 6.23 -8.80
CA LYS A 331 28.56 6.43 -7.47
C LYS A 331 27.48 6.61 -6.39
N ALA A 332 26.40 7.31 -6.68
CA ALA A 332 25.26 7.45 -5.76
C ALA A 332 24.63 6.09 -5.44
N ILE A 333 24.37 5.24 -6.43
CA ILE A 333 23.83 3.89 -6.26
C ILE A 333 24.75 3.06 -5.33
N ASN A 334 26.05 3.08 -5.57
CA ASN A 334 27.02 2.35 -4.74
C ASN A 334 27.02 2.84 -3.27
N ASN A 335 26.73 4.12 -3.02
CA ASN A 335 26.63 4.67 -1.66
C ASN A 335 25.27 4.37 -0.99
N LEU A 336 24.19 4.34 -1.75
CA LEU A 336 22.84 4.06 -1.24
C LEU A 336 22.59 2.57 -1.03
N LEU A 337 23.27 1.71 -1.77
CA LEU A 337 23.16 0.25 -1.68
C LEU A 337 24.56 -0.36 -1.45
N PRO A 338 25.05 -0.42 -0.20
CA PRO A 338 26.38 -0.93 0.10
C PRO A 338 26.66 -2.39 -0.30
N SER A 339 25.63 -3.18 -0.57
CA SER A 339 25.76 -4.54 -1.09
C SER A 339 26.02 -4.60 -2.60
N PHE A 340 25.96 -3.46 -3.30
CA PHE A 340 26.19 -3.35 -4.74
C PHE A 340 27.40 -2.45 -5.02
N HIS A 341 28.40 -3.00 -5.67
CA HIS A 341 29.61 -2.28 -6.06
C HIS A 341 29.92 -2.51 -7.53
N SER A 342 29.66 -1.51 -8.36
CA SER A 342 30.06 -1.54 -9.77
C SER A 342 30.63 -0.19 -10.22
N LYS A 343 31.70 -0.23 -11.00
CA LYS A 343 32.24 0.94 -11.71
C LYS A 343 31.67 1.04 -13.12
N ASP A 344 31.12 -0.05 -13.63
CA ASP A 344 30.48 -0.09 -14.94
C ASP A 344 29.14 0.63 -14.90
N LEU A 345 29.01 1.63 -15.75
CA LEU A 345 27.81 2.47 -15.82
C LEU A 345 26.56 1.68 -16.31
N TYR A 346 26.76 0.63 -17.11
CA TYR A 346 25.68 -0.18 -17.68
C TYR A 346 25.12 -1.22 -16.71
N THR A 347 25.82 -1.49 -15.61
CA THR A 347 25.38 -2.45 -14.59
C THR A 347 24.42 -1.80 -13.61
N ASN A 348 23.29 -2.48 -13.33
CA ASN A 348 22.29 -2.08 -12.35
C ASN A 348 22.14 -3.13 -11.24
N PRO A 349 21.72 -2.75 -10.02
CA PRO A 349 21.44 -3.69 -8.95
C PRO A 349 20.22 -4.55 -9.30
N THR A 350 20.26 -5.82 -8.89
CA THR A 350 19.19 -6.80 -9.09
C THR A 350 18.69 -7.41 -7.79
N ASN A 351 19.43 -7.24 -6.69
CA ASN A 351 19.07 -7.73 -5.36
C ASN A 351 18.95 -6.57 -4.37
N PHE A 352 17.79 -6.45 -3.73
CA PHE A 352 17.40 -5.33 -2.89
C PHE A 352 17.09 -5.72 -1.43
N ILE A 353 17.40 -6.94 -1.00
CA ILE A 353 17.10 -7.44 0.36
C ILE A 353 17.61 -6.51 1.47
N SER A 354 18.68 -5.75 1.21
CA SER A 354 19.30 -4.81 2.15
C SER A 354 19.06 -3.33 1.81
N ALA A 355 18.07 -3.01 0.98
CA ALA A 355 17.83 -1.64 0.52
C ALA A 355 17.06 -0.79 1.55
N PHE A 356 17.77 -0.32 2.61
CA PHE A 356 17.18 0.55 3.63
C PHE A 356 16.87 1.97 3.13
N ASN A 357 17.63 2.50 2.19
CA ASN A 357 17.36 3.79 1.54
C ASN A 357 16.65 3.60 0.19
N GLY A 358 15.72 2.65 0.12
CA GLY A 358 15.10 2.23 -1.13
C GLY A 358 14.44 3.37 -1.90
N ILE A 359 13.80 4.33 -1.21
CA ILE A 359 13.16 5.48 -1.85
C ILE A 359 14.18 6.38 -2.56
N ASP A 360 15.29 6.69 -1.90
CA ASP A 360 16.33 7.53 -2.51
C ASP A 360 17.00 6.78 -3.69
N LEU A 361 17.15 5.48 -3.56
CA LEU A 361 17.67 4.63 -4.64
C LEU A 361 16.73 4.59 -5.85
N LEU A 362 15.41 4.56 -5.64
CA LEU A 362 14.42 4.68 -6.73
C LEU A 362 14.64 5.97 -7.53
N GLU A 363 14.81 7.10 -6.84
CA GLU A 363 15.04 8.40 -7.50
C GLU A 363 16.33 8.43 -8.32
N VAL A 364 17.40 7.79 -7.80
CA VAL A 364 18.68 7.72 -8.54
C VAL A 364 18.58 6.82 -9.76
N LEU A 365 17.85 5.69 -9.69
CA LEU A 365 17.65 4.81 -10.83
C LEU A 365 16.88 5.50 -11.95
N VAL A 366 15.80 6.23 -11.64
CA VAL A 366 15.06 7.04 -12.63
C VAL A 366 15.97 8.08 -13.27
N ALA A 367 16.75 8.80 -12.47
CA ALA A 367 17.67 9.82 -12.96
C ALA A 367 18.78 9.22 -13.85
N LYS A 368 19.31 8.05 -13.49
CA LYS A 368 20.29 7.31 -14.29
C LYS A 368 19.69 6.86 -15.62
N ALA A 369 18.45 6.34 -15.61
CA ALA A 369 17.75 5.94 -16.83
C ALA A 369 17.54 7.13 -17.77
N ALA A 370 17.12 8.28 -17.24
CA ALA A 370 16.98 9.51 -18.00
C ALA A 370 18.33 9.98 -18.60
N ALA A 371 19.45 9.79 -17.87
CA ALA A 371 20.78 10.14 -18.38
C ALA A 371 21.20 9.23 -19.55
N PHE A 372 20.87 7.94 -19.50
CA PHE A 372 21.08 7.05 -20.65
C PHE A 372 20.22 7.44 -21.87
N LYS A 373 18.95 7.84 -21.64
CA LYS A 373 18.10 8.36 -22.72
C LYS A 373 18.70 9.61 -23.34
N LEU A 374 19.23 10.53 -22.52
CA LEU A 374 19.93 11.71 -23.00
C LEU A 374 21.18 11.33 -23.81
N LEU A 375 21.96 10.36 -23.35
CA LEU A 375 23.16 9.87 -24.05
C LEU A 375 22.78 9.24 -25.39
N TYR A 376 21.66 8.51 -25.47
CA TYR A 376 21.11 8.01 -26.74
C TYR A 376 20.73 9.15 -27.69
N ILE A 377 20.08 10.21 -27.19
CA ILE A 377 19.73 11.37 -28.01
C ILE A 377 20.98 12.02 -28.64
N GLN A 378 22.08 12.06 -27.87
CA GLN A 378 23.36 12.65 -28.33
C GLN A 378 24.15 11.74 -29.25
N SER A 379 24.22 10.45 -28.98
CA SER A 379 25.07 9.49 -29.69
C SER A 379 24.35 8.70 -30.77
N LYS A 380 23.01 8.58 -30.68
CA LYS A 380 22.17 7.69 -31.48
C LYS A 380 22.52 6.20 -31.36
N ASP A 381 23.34 5.82 -30.38
CA ASP A 381 23.68 4.43 -30.12
C ASP A 381 22.54 3.76 -29.36
N ILE A 382 21.89 2.80 -29.98
CA ILE A 382 20.75 2.04 -29.45
C ILE A 382 21.08 1.35 -28.13
N LYS A 383 22.34 0.98 -27.87
CA LYS A 383 22.79 0.40 -26.63
C LYS A 383 22.47 1.29 -25.43
N ASN A 384 22.54 2.61 -25.61
CA ASN A 384 22.19 3.56 -24.56
C ASN A 384 20.69 3.59 -24.28
N LEU A 385 19.86 3.41 -25.30
CA LEU A 385 18.40 3.33 -25.15
C LEU A 385 18.00 2.03 -24.42
N GLU A 386 18.63 0.92 -24.79
CA GLU A 386 18.47 -0.36 -24.08
C GLU A 386 18.94 -0.28 -22.62
N ALA A 387 20.07 0.38 -22.35
CA ALA A 387 20.57 0.61 -20.99
C ALA A 387 19.62 1.47 -20.15
N SER A 388 18.99 2.47 -20.77
CA SER A 388 17.93 3.24 -20.14
C SER A 388 16.76 2.34 -19.70
N LEU A 389 16.27 1.49 -20.60
CA LEU A 389 15.19 0.54 -20.31
C LEU A 389 15.58 -0.45 -19.20
N GLN A 390 16.79 -1.04 -19.26
CA GLN A 390 17.27 -1.96 -18.22
C GLN A 390 17.38 -1.27 -16.84
N THR A 391 17.68 0.03 -16.81
CA THR A 391 17.72 0.79 -15.57
C THR A 391 16.31 1.04 -15.01
N TYR A 392 15.31 1.30 -15.87
CA TYR A 392 13.91 1.35 -15.44
C TYR A 392 13.41 0.00 -14.95
N LEU A 393 13.78 -1.12 -15.56
CA LEU A 393 13.40 -2.45 -15.07
C LEU A 393 13.98 -2.72 -13.66
N SER A 394 15.21 -2.26 -13.38
CA SER A 394 15.78 -2.30 -12.04
C SER A 394 14.99 -1.42 -11.04
N PHE A 395 14.52 -0.24 -11.48
CA PHE A 395 13.64 0.62 -10.70
C PHE A 395 12.32 -0.08 -10.34
N TYR A 396 11.63 -0.70 -11.32
CA TYR A 396 10.36 -1.41 -11.07
C TYR A 396 10.56 -2.61 -10.13
N LYS A 397 11.64 -3.34 -10.29
CA LYS A 397 11.98 -4.45 -9.39
C LYS A 397 12.21 -3.99 -7.94
N LEU A 398 12.88 -2.85 -7.75
CA LEU A 398 13.03 -2.24 -6.43
C LEU A 398 11.69 -1.74 -5.89
N ALA A 399 10.87 -1.10 -6.71
CA ALA A 399 9.55 -0.60 -6.31
C ALA A 399 8.64 -1.74 -5.84
N ASP A 400 8.51 -2.82 -6.60
CA ASP A 400 7.75 -4.03 -6.22
C ASP A 400 8.28 -4.62 -4.89
N HIS A 401 9.60 -4.70 -4.72
CA HIS A 401 10.19 -5.17 -3.47
C HIS A 401 9.78 -4.32 -2.26
N ILE A 402 9.81 -2.98 -2.40
CA ILE A 402 9.42 -2.05 -1.34
C ILE A 402 7.92 -2.17 -1.03
N GLU A 403 7.06 -2.20 -2.05
CA GLU A 403 5.61 -2.33 -1.90
C GLU A 403 5.22 -3.61 -1.16
N ARG A 404 5.93 -4.73 -1.40
CA ARG A 404 5.72 -6.00 -0.69
C ARG A 404 6.18 -5.97 0.76
N ILE A 405 7.15 -5.12 1.11
CA ILE A 405 7.57 -4.92 2.51
C ILE A 405 6.54 -4.10 3.29
N TYR A 406 5.81 -3.19 2.62
CA TYR A 406 4.88 -2.30 3.28
C TYR A 406 3.60 -3.02 3.70
N ASP A 407 3.18 -2.77 4.96
CA ASP A 407 2.02 -3.40 5.57
C ASP A 407 0.73 -2.57 5.41
N THR A 408 0.82 -1.34 4.89
CA THR A 408 -0.32 -0.41 4.75
C THR A 408 -0.44 0.14 3.33
N ASP A 409 -1.66 0.31 2.86
CA ASP A 409 -1.94 0.88 1.55
C ASP A 409 -1.47 2.33 1.43
N GLU A 410 -1.56 3.13 2.50
CA GLU A 410 -1.05 4.50 2.51
C GLU A 410 0.45 4.57 2.18
N SER A 411 1.25 3.64 2.74
CA SER A 411 2.68 3.55 2.40
C SER A 411 2.92 3.05 0.98
N ARG A 412 2.09 2.12 0.48
CA ARG A 412 2.14 1.62 -0.90
C ARG A 412 1.81 2.69 -1.92
N LEU A 413 0.80 3.50 -1.65
CA LEU A 413 0.40 4.62 -2.52
C LEU A 413 1.53 5.64 -2.75
N LEU A 414 2.45 5.82 -1.78
CA LEU A 414 3.64 6.65 -1.99
C LEU A 414 4.59 6.11 -3.05
N ILE A 415 4.69 4.79 -3.18
CA ILE A 415 5.52 4.16 -4.22
C ILE A 415 4.80 4.22 -5.55
N ASN A 416 3.49 3.96 -5.57
CA ASN A 416 2.67 4.11 -6.77
C ASN A 416 2.74 5.51 -7.37
N ASP A 417 2.67 6.54 -6.54
CA ASP A 417 2.84 7.92 -6.97
C ASP A 417 4.20 8.13 -7.69
N ARG A 418 5.29 7.56 -7.16
CA ARG A 418 6.62 7.60 -7.80
C ARG A 418 6.70 6.81 -9.09
N LYS A 419 6.09 5.63 -9.14
CA LYS A 419 5.98 4.81 -10.35
C LYS A 419 5.21 5.57 -11.42
N TYR A 420 4.09 6.17 -11.06
CA TYR A 420 3.26 6.93 -11.99
C TYR A 420 4.00 8.13 -12.61
N PHE A 421 4.72 8.92 -11.82
CA PHE A 421 5.51 10.05 -12.35
C PHE A 421 6.63 9.61 -13.30
N SER A 422 7.01 8.34 -13.27
CA SER A 422 8.11 7.80 -14.07
C SER A 422 7.65 6.89 -15.20
N HIS A 423 6.37 6.50 -15.27
CA HIS A 423 5.89 5.39 -16.11
C HIS A 423 5.86 5.69 -17.61
N GLN A 424 5.63 6.94 -18.01
CA GLN A 424 5.57 7.33 -19.41
C GLN A 424 6.89 7.06 -20.13
N GLN A 425 8.02 7.41 -19.52
CA GLN A 425 9.32 7.33 -20.16
C GLN A 425 9.74 5.90 -20.54
N PRO A 426 9.64 4.88 -19.67
CA PRO A 426 9.99 3.52 -20.06
C PRO A 426 9.05 2.93 -21.13
N ILE A 427 7.77 3.33 -21.15
CA ILE A 427 6.83 2.94 -22.21
C ILE A 427 7.26 3.57 -23.55
N ASP A 428 7.56 4.87 -23.57
CA ASP A 428 8.07 5.55 -24.76
C ASP A 428 9.36 4.89 -25.28
N ILE A 429 10.29 4.53 -24.40
CA ILE A 429 11.52 3.84 -24.75
C ILE A 429 11.21 2.48 -25.40
N CYS A 430 10.26 1.73 -24.84
CA CYS A 430 9.82 0.47 -25.45
C CYS A 430 9.26 0.68 -26.86
N LEU A 431 8.40 1.71 -27.04
CA LEU A 431 7.85 2.03 -28.36
C LEU A 431 8.92 2.47 -29.36
N ASP A 432 9.89 3.25 -28.93
CA ASP A 432 11.02 3.66 -29.77
C ASP A 432 11.89 2.47 -30.17
N LEU A 433 12.22 1.58 -29.21
CA LEU A 433 12.94 0.33 -29.49
C LEU A 433 12.14 -0.59 -30.42
N TYR A 434 10.81 -0.67 -30.25
CA TYR A 434 9.96 -1.42 -31.18
C TYR A 434 9.98 -0.83 -32.59
N LYS A 435 9.90 0.51 -32.74
CA LYS A 435 10.00 1.18 -34.06
C LYS A 435 11.33 0.89 -34.77
N ILE A 436 12.44 0.90 -33.98
CA ILE A 436 13.80 0.71 -34.53
C ILE A 436 14.05 -0.77 -34.84
N THR A 437 13.72 -1.68 -33.96
CA THR A 437 14.12 -3.09 -34.05
C THR A 437 13.06 -4.01 -34.63
N ARG A 438 11.80 -3.59 -34.68
CA ARG A 438 10.60 -4.37 -35.01
C ARG A 438 10.41 -5.63 -34.15
N ASN A 439 11.06 -5.70 -33.00
CA ASN A 439 10.95 -6.83 -32.09
C ASN A 439 9.72 -6.66 -31.17
N SER A 440 8.76 -7.56 -31.27
CA SER A 440 7.49 -7.55 -30.53
C SER A 440 7.67 -7.58 -29.01
N LYS A 441 8.81 -8.09 -28.52
CA LYS A 441 9.11 -8.09 -27.07
C LYS A 441 8.99 -6.71 -26.43
N TYR A 442 9.32 -5.64 -27.16
CA TYR A 442 9.22 -4.28 -26.65
C TYR A 442 7.77 -3.78 -26.59
N LYS A 443 6.91 -4.23 -27.52
CA LYS A 443 5.48 -3.97 -27.48
C LYS A 443 4.82 -4.62 -26.26
N GLU A 444 5.18 -5.89 -25.99
CA GLU A 444 4.73 -6.62 -24.80
C GLU A 444 5.23 -5.96 -23.51
N LEU A 445 6.52 -5.57 -23.50
CA LEU A 445 7.10 -4.92 -22.33
C LEU A 445 6.47 -3.55 -22.03
N ALA A 446 6.09 -2.77 -23.06
CA ALA A 446 5.35 -1.53 -22.87
C ALA A 446 4.01 -1.78 -22.16
N PHE A 447 3.29 -2.84 -22.56
CA PHE A 447 2.06 -3.25 -21.90
C PHE A 447 2.29 -3.66 -20.43
N PHE A 448 3.33 -4.44 -20.14
CA PHE A 448 3.61 -4.83 -18.75
C PHE A 448 3.97 -3.65 -17.86
N LEU A 449 4.77 -2.72 -18.38
CA LEU A 449 5.12 -1.51 -17.65
C LEU A 449 3.91 -0.61 -17.38
N ASP A 450 2.94 -0.61 -18.28
CA ASP A 450 1.66 0.05 -18.08
C ASP A 450 0.82 -0.65 -16.99
N GLU A 451 0.70 -1.97 -17.05
CA GLU A 451 -0.05 -2.76 -16.08
C GLU A 451 0.55 -2.72 -14.66
N GLU A 452 1.90 -2.58 -14.53
CA GLU A 452 2.58 -2.36 -13.25
C GLU A 452 2.20 -1.03 -12.55
N ASN A 453 1.54 -0.12 -13.27
CA ASN A 453 1.06 1.16 -12.73
C ASN A 453 -0.46 1.20 -12.54
N LYS A 454 -1.19 0.11 -12.87
CA LYS A 454 -2.66 0.07 -12.78
C LYS A 454 -3.13 -0.74 -11.59
N ALA A 455 -3.85 -0.08 -10.68
CA ALA A 455 -4.49 -0.69 -9.51
C ALA A 455 -3.56 -1.63 -8.72
N ASN A 456 -2.29 -1.26 -8.63
CA ASN A 456 -1.26 -2.13 -8.06
C ASN A 456 -1.51 -2.42 -6.58
N THR A 457 -1.98 -1.44 -5.80
CA THR A 457 -2.32 -1.63 -4.39
C THR A 457 -3.41 -2.68 -4.20
N LEU A 458 -4.47 -2.64 -5.03
CA LEU A 458 -5.54 -3.63 -5.02
C LEU A 458 -5.03 -5.02 -5.44
N SER A 459 -4.20 -5.08 -6.48
CA SER A 459 -3.61 -6.32 -6.98
C SER A 459 -2.76 -7.00 -5.93
N LEU A 460 -1.87 -6.26 -5.28
CA LEU A 460 -1.03 -6.76 -4.19
C LEU A 460 -1.86 -7.24 -3.00
N TYR A 461 -2.89 -6.48 -2.60
CA TYR A 461 -3.75 -6.88 -1.50
C TYR A 461 -4.46 -8.22 -1.78
N ARG A 462 -5.06 -8.38 -2.97
CA ARG A 462 -5.72 -9.63 -3.38
C ARG A 462 -4.73 -10.80 -3.48
N GLU A 463 -3.54 -10.54 -3.97
CA GLU A 463 -2.46 -11.52 -3.99
C GLU A 463 -2.08 -11.98 -2.58
N GLU A 464 -1.82 -11.04 -1.67
CA GLU A 464 -1.47 -11.34 -0.28
C GLU A 464 -2.59 -12.11 0.43
N ALA A 465 -3.86 -11.73 0.21
CA ALA A 465 -5.00 -12.44 0.76
C ALA A 465 -5.05 -13.91 0.30
N LYS A 466 -4.83 -14.14 -1.01
CA LYS A 466 -4.76 -15.50 -1.57
C LYS A 466 -3.57 -16.29 -1.02
N LEU A 467 -2.40 -15.68 -0.98
CA LEU A 467 -1.18 -16.30 -0.45
C LEU A 467 -1.33 -16.69 1.01
N LYS A 468 -1.97 -15.86 1.84
CA LYS A 468 -2.23 -16.17 3.25
C LYS A 468 -3.02 -17.48 3.42
N VAL A 469 -4.00 -17.71 2.57
CA VAL A 469 -4.83 -18.93 2.61
C VAL A 469 -4.07 -20.14 2.08
N THR A 470 -3.27 -19.98 1.01
CA THR A 470 -2.62 -21.10 0.31
C THR A 470 -1.27 -21.50 0.88
N SER A 471 -0.62 -20.64 1.67
CA SER A 471 0.73 -20.90 2.23
C SER A 471 0.75 -21.63 3.58
N GLY A 472 -0.41 -22.12 4.05
CA GLY A 472 -0.50 -22.95 5.26
C GLY A 472 -0.38 -22.17 6.57
N ILE A 473 -0.67 -20.84 6.55
CA ILE A 473 -0.75 -20.04 7.79
C ILE A 473 -1.89 -20.55 8.66
N SER A 474 -1.63 -20.62 9.97
CA SER A 474 -2.65 -21.04 10.94
C SER A 474 -3.95 -20.23 10.79
N PRO A 475 -5.13 -20.89 10.64
CA PRO A 475 -6.41 -20.19 10.58
C PRO A 475 -6.70 -19.30 11.79
N ASN A 476 -6.19 -19.66 12.97
CA ASN A 476 -6.35 -18.85 14.19
C ASN A 476 -5.59 -17.52 14.06
N LEU A 477 -4.40 -17.53 13.48
CA LEU A 477 -3.59 -16.33 13.28
C LEU A 477 -4.27 -15.38 12.28
N LEU A 478 -4.88 -15.93 11.22
CA LEU A 478 -5.65 -15.13 10.24
C LEU A 478 -6.92 -14.55 10.85
N LYS A 479 -7.64 -15.32 11.67
CA LYS A 479 -8.82 -14.81 12.41
C LYS A 479 -8.45 -13.70 13.37
N GLU A 480 -7.32 -13.82 14.07
CA GLU A 480 -6.83 -12.77 14.97
C GLU A 480 -6.47 -11.49 14.20
N GLU A 481 -5.82 -11.60 13.03
CA GLU A 481 -5.54 -10.46 12.15
C GLU A 481 -6.82 -9.73 11.74
N VAL A 482 -7.84 -10.47 11.29
CA VAL A 482 -9.14 -9.91 10.88
C VAL A 482 -9.83 -9.21 12.05
N ALA A 483 -9.93 -9.87 13.20
CA ALA A 483 -10.56 -9.30 14.39
C ALA A 483 -9.86 -8.00 14.86
N LEU A 484 -8.53 -7.94 14.78
CA LEU A 484 -7.78 -6.73 15.10
C LEU A 484 -8.06 -5.60 14.10
N LYS A 485 -8.14 -5.89 12.80
CA LYS A 485 -8.50 -4.90 11.77
C LYS A 485 -9.91 -4.35 11.98
N GLU A 486 -10.89 -5.20 12.25
CA GLU A 486 -12.26 -4.80 12.56
C GLU A 486 -12.31 -3.90 13.80
N ASN A 487 -11.62 -4.28 14.89
CA ASN A 487 -11.56 -3.49 16.11
C ASN A 487 -10.90 -2.12 15.88
N ILE A 488 -9.79 -2.06 15.15
CA ILE A 488 -9.10 -0.81 14.80
C ILE A 488 -10.04 0.09 14.00
N THR A 489 -10.71 -0.45 12.98
CA THR A 489 -11.68 0.28 12.17
C THR A 489 -12.81 0.86 13.03
N TRP A 490 -13.41 0.04 13.89
CA TRP A 490 -14.48 0.48 14.77
C TRP A 490 -14.03 1.58 15.74
N ILE A 491 -12.86 1.41 16.39
CA ILE A 491 -12.31 2.41 17.32
C ILE A 491 -12.02 3.73 16.57
N SER A 492 -11.45 3.64 15.36
CA SER A 492 -11.12 4.83 14.54
C SER A 492 -12.38 5.59 14.14
N LEU A 493 -13.43 4.90 13.70
CA LEU A 493 -14.71 5.52 13.36
C LEU A 493 -15.35 6.17 14.60
N LYS A 494 -15.33 5.49 15.74
CA LYS A 494 -15.86 6.03 16.98
C LYS A 494 -15.07 7.27 17.44
N ALA A 495 -13.76 7.24 17.37
CA ALA A 495 -12.91 8.37 17.70
C ALA A 495 -13.14 9.58 16.77
N SER A 496 -13.45 9.35 15.49
CA SER A 496 -13.73 10.44 14.53
C SER A 496 -15.07 11.14 14.76
N ALA A 497 -16.00 10.48 15.43
CA ALA A 497 -17.34 11.01 15.75
C ALA A 497 -17.45 11.54 17.21
N GLU A 498 -16.43 11.29 18.04
CA GLU A 498 -16.44 11.64 19.46
C GLU A 498 -16.00 13.11 19.68
N THR A 499 -16.67 13.78 20.60
CA THR A 499 -16.38 15.17 20.98
C THR A 499 -15.83 15.29 22.40
N ASP A 500 -16.10 14.30 23.26
CA ASP A 500 -15.57 14.29 24.63
C ASP A 500 -14.08 13.96 24.62
N ARG A 501 -13.28 14.91 25.10
CA ARG A 501 -11.81 14.80 25.14
C ARG A 501 -11.32 13.63 25.99
N ALA A 502 -12.00 13.27 27.07
CA ALA A 502 -11.58 12.18 27.94
C ALA A 502 -11.83 10.82 27.25
N VAL A 503 -12.98 10.69 26.57
CA VAL A 503 -13.32 9.51 25.76
C VAL A 503 -12.38 9.40 24.57
N LEU A 504 -12.07 10.50 23.88
CA LEU A 504 -11.08 10.52 22.78
C LEU A 504 -9.71 9.99 23.21
N VAL A 505 -9.21 10.42 24.38
CA VAL A 505 -7.93 9.91 24.91
C VAL A 505 -7.99 8.40 25.16
N GLN A 506 -9.08 7.88 25.71
CA GLN A 506 -9.24 6.45 25.92
C GLN A 506 -9.31 5.67 24.59
N LEU A 507 -10.06 6.18 23.61
CA LEU A 507 -10.16 5.57 22.28
C LEU A 507 -8.80 5.56 21.58
N GLN A 508 -8.04 6.65 21.64
CA GLN A 508 -6.69 6.72 21.08
C GLN A 508 -5.74 5.70 21.72
N GLN A 509 -5.79 5.54 23.05
CA GLN A 509 -4.99 4.54 23.75
C GLN A 509 -5.33 3.11 23.29
N ARG A 510 -6.63 2.80 23.19
CA ARG A 510 -7.08 1.49 22.68
C ARG A 510 -6.67 1.29 21.23
N LEU A 511 -6.74 2.32 20.39
CA LEU A 511 -6.31 2.28 18.99
C LEU A 511 -4.83 1.92 18.88
N GLU A 512 -3.96 2.60 19.65
CA GLU A 512 -2.53 2.32 19.72
C GLU A 512 -2.26 0.86 20.14
N GLU A 513 -2.95 0.36 21.16
CA GLU A 513 -2.77 -1.01 21.66
C GLU A 513 -3.16 -2.06 20.62
N GLN A 514 -4.31 -1.87 19.94
CA GLN A 514 -4.76 -2.80 18.91
C GLN A 514 -3.85 -2.73 17.68
N SER A 515 -3.39 -1.53 17.30
CA SER A 515 -2.46 -1.34 16.17
C SER A 515 -1.11 -2.02 16.41
N ILE A 516 -0.55 -1.93 17.62
CA ILE A 516 0.67 -2.65 17.97
C ILE A 516 0.47 -4.17 17.94
N LYS A 517 -0.68 -4.67 18.43
CA LYS A 517 -1.01 -6.10 18.31
C LYS A 517 -1.09 -6.53 16.86
N LEU A 518 -1.75 -5.75 16.02
CA LEU A 518 -1.85 -6.04 14.57
C LEU A 518 -0.47 -6.12 13.92
N ILE A 519 0.43 -5.14 14.20
CA ILE A 519 1.80 -5.16 13.70
C ILE A 519 2.51 -6.47 14.09
N LYS A 520 2.35 -6.93 15.34
CA LYS A 520 2.96 -8.18 15.81
C LYS A 520 2.41 -9.42 15.10
N ILE A 521 1.10 -9.47 14.89
CA ILE A 521 0.48 -10.57 14.14
C ILE A 521 0.97 -10.59 12.70
N GLN A 522 1.03 -9.44 12.04
CA GLN A 522 1.55 -9.32 10.67
C GLN A 522 3.03 -9.73 10.59
N GLN A 523 3.84 -9.39 11.58
CA GLN A 523 5.22 -9.86 11.66
C GLN A 523 5.31 -11.39 11.78
N LYS A 524 4.46 -12.01 12.62
CA LYS A 524 4.39 -13.49 12.74
C LYS A 524 4.00 -14.14 11.41
N ILE A 525 3.03 -13.55 10.70
CA ILE A 525 2.60 -14.01 9.36
C ILE A 525 3.77 -13.88 8.37
N ASN A 526 4.42 -12.72 8.31
CA ASN A 526 5.55 -12.47 7.40
C ASN A 526 6.78 -13.35 7.67
N GLN A 527 6.91 -13.90 8.88
CA GLN A 527 8.00 -14.82 9.24
C GLN A 527 7.72 -16.28 8.86
N GLN A 528 6.51 -16.63 8.43
CA GLN A 528 6.21 -17.99 7.98
C GLN A 528 6.95 -18.28 6.67
N PRO A 529 7.85 -19.27 6.61
CA PRO A 529 8.73 -19.50 5.46
C PRO A 529 7.96 -19.70 4.15
N GLY A 530 6.86 -20.46 4.19
CA GLY A 530 6.01 -20.69 3.02
C GLY A 530 5.39 -19.40 2.47
N TYR A 531 4.90 -18.53 3.34
CA TYR A 531 4.34 -17.23 2.94
C TYR A 531 5.41 -16.27 2.45
N SER A 532 6.50 -16.12 3.21
CA SER A 532 7.59 -15.19 2.88
C SER A 532 8.22 -15.49 1.52
N SER A 533 8.51 -16.76 1.21
CA SER A 533 9.09 -17.14 -0.08
C SER A 533 8.15 -16.85 -1.27
N LEU A 534 6.86 -17.08 -1.10
CA LEU A 534 5.87 -16.82 -2.13
C LEU A 534 5.60 -15.31 -2.31
N LYS A 535 5.58 -14.55 -1.20
CA LYS A 535 5.36 -13.09 -1.22
C LYS A 535 6.40 -12.34 -2.07
N PHE A 536 7.65 -12.81 -2.08
CA PHE A 536 8.74 -12.19 -2.85
C PHE A 536 9.10 -12.95 -4.13
N SER A 537 8.29 -13.93 -4.55
CA SER A 537 8.49 -14.60 -5.82
C SER A 537 8.14 -13.69 -7.00
N GLU A 538 8.96 -13.71 -8.05
CA GLU A 538 8.67 -12.98 -9.27
C GLU A 538 7.45 -13.59 -9.98
N LYS A 539 6.41 -12.81 -10.20
CA LYS A 539 5.29 -13.22 -11.03
C LYS A 539 5.66 -13.08 -12.51
N LYS A 540 5.40 -14.11 -13.26
CA LYS A 540 5.47 -14.06 -14.73
C LYS A 540 4.05 -13.86 -15.27
N PHE A 541 3.66 -12.60 -15.46
CA PHE A 541 2.48 -12.28 -16.24
C PHE A 541 2.90 -12.21 -17.72
N SER A 542 2.23 -12.94 -18.60
CA SER A 542 2.55 -12.96 -20.02
C SER A 542 1.30 -12.73 -20.88
N ILE A 543 1.47 -12.12 -22.04
CA ILE A 543 0.38 -11.96 -23.01
C ILE A 543 -0.26 -13.32 -23.33
N THR A 544 0.58 -14.34 -23.51
CA THR A 544 0.09 -15.70 -23.80
C THR A 544 -0.79 -16.27 -22.68
N GLU A 545 -0.48 -16.01 -21.41
CA GLU A 545 -1.31 -16.42 -20.29
C GLU A 545 -2.61 -15.62 -20.25
N LEU A 546 -2.53 -14.31 -20.46
CA LEU A 546 -3.71 -13.46 -20.54
C LEU A 546 -4.64 -13.91 -21.69
N GLN A 547 -4.10 -14.20 -22.86
CA GLN A 547 -4.89 -14.68 -24.02
C GLN A 547 -5.63 -15.98 -23.77
N LYS A 548 -5.11 -16.87 -22.91
CA LYS A 548 -5.78 -18.14 -22.55
C LYS A 548 -7.05 -17.94 -21.72
N ILE A 549 -7.15 -16.85 -20.99
CA ILE A 549 -8.30 -16.55 -20.13
C ILE A 549 -9.37 -15.71 -20.83
N ILE A 550 -9.04 -15.09 -21.97
CA ILE A 550 -9.97 -14.29 -22.76
C ILE A 550 -10.89 -15.23 -23.56
N PRO A 551 -12.21 -15.19 -23.38
CA PRO A 551 -13.15 -15.97 -24.18
C PRO A 551 -13.04 -15.62 -25.67
N SER A 552 -13.39 -16.58 -26.53
CA SER A 552 -13.24 -16.43 -28.00
C SER A 552 -14.02 -15.26 -28.59
N LYS A 553 -15.16 -14.91 -27.98
CA LYS A 553 -16.04 -13.79 -28.39
C LYS A 553 -15.74 -12.48 -27.66
N SER A 554 -14.68 -12.41 -26.87
CA SER A 554 -14.34 -11.26 -26.04
C SER A 554 -13.07 -10.57 -26.51
N ALA A 555 -12.95 -9.29 -26.20
CA ALA A 555 -11.74 -8.49 -26.41
C ALA A 555 -11.49 -7.57 -25.21
N ILE A 556 -10.23 -7.21 -24.98
CA ILE A 556 -9.81 -6.21 -24.00
C ILE A 556 -9.29 -4.99 -24.74
N LEU A 557 -9.73 -3.80 -24.32
CA LEU A 557 -9.12 -2.52 -24.66
C LEU A 557 -8.52 -1.92 -23.40
N SER A 558 -7.19 -1.99 -23.24
CA SER A 558 -6.47 -1.39 -22.11
C SER A 558 -5.83 -0.09 -22.57
N TYR A 559 -6.20 1.01 -21.92
CA TYR A 559 -5.76 2.34 -22.28
C TYR A 559 -4.67 2.82 -21.31
N HIS A 560 -3.70 3.54 -21.85
CA HIS A 560 -2.68 4.29 -21.13
C HIS A 560 -2.76 5.75 -21.53
N VAL A 561 -2.97 6.64 -20.57
CA VAL A 561 -3.03 8.09 -20.79
C VAL A 561 -1.65 8.69 -20.57
N GLY A 562 -0.96 9.02 -21.68
CA GLY A 562 0.34 9.67 -21.66
C GLY A 562 0.25 11.19 -21.70
N GLU A 563 1.42 11.87 -21.75
CA GLU A 563 1.47 13.34 -21.80
C GLU A 563 0.96 13.92 -23.14
N SER A 564 1.19 13.24 -24.24
CA SER A 564 0.87 13.72 -25.60
C SER A 564 -0.03 12.79 -26.39
N SER A 565 -0.27 11.58 -25.91
CA SER A 565 -1.06 10.58 -26.61
C SER A 565 -1.64 9.55 -25.66
N ILE A 566 -2.73 8.91 -26.07
CA ILE A 566 -3.26 7.71 -25.45
C ILE A 566 -2.73 6.50 -26.23
N LEU A 567 -2.21 5.51 -25.53
CA LEU A 567 -1.99 4.19 -26.11
C LEU A 567 -3.22 3.33 -25.79
N CYS A 568 -3.62 2.51 -26.75
CA CYS A 568 -4.60 1.46 -26.53
C CYS A 568 -4.02 0.12 -26.92
N PHE A 569 -3.94 -0.79 -25.97
CA PHE A 569 -3.58 -2.18 -26.19
C PHE A 569 -4.86 -2.97 -26.46
N VAL A 570 -4.93 -3.61 -27.63
CA VAL A 570 -6.05 -4.46 -28.06
C VAL A 570 -5.65 -5.90 -27.89
N ILE A 571 -6.32 -6.62 -27.01
CA ILE A 571 -5.99 -7.99 -26.66
C ILE A 571 -7.19 -8.89 -26.90
N THR A 572 -7.00 -9.92 -27.70
CA THR A 572 -7.99 -11.00 -27.87
C THR A 572 -7.32 -12.34 -27.56
N ASN A 573 -8.07 -13.41 -27.57
CA ASN A 573 -7.53 -14.76 -27.35
C ASN A 573 -6.41 -15.15 -28.32
N ASN A 574 -6.20 -14.41 -29.44
CA ASN A 574 -5.20 -14.76 -30.47
C ASN A 574 -4.49 -13.55 -31.11
N LYS A 575 -4.83 -12.31 -30.73
CA LYS A 575 -4.18 -11.10 -31.23
C LYS A 575 -3.72 -10.22 -30.07
N PHE A 576 -2.61 -9.52 -30.29
CA PHE A 576 -2.10 -8.48 -29.41
C PHE A 576 -1.58 -7.32 -30.26
N GLU A 577 -2.35 -6.23 -30.27
CA GLU A 577 -2.04 -5.05 -31.06
C GLU A 577 -2.09 -3.77 -30.22
N LEU A 578 -1.57 -2.70 -30.77
CA LEU A 578 -1.63 -1.39 -30.15
C LEU A 578 -1.85 -0.30 -31.20
N PHE A 579 -2.56 0.74 -30.81
CA PHE A 579 -2.65 1.98 -31.56
C PHE A 579 -2.46 3.19 -30.64
N THR A 580 -2.19 4.34 -31.24
CA THR A 580 -1.91 5.58 -30.53
C THR A 580 -2.90 6.65 -30.99
N VAL A 581 -3.52 7.32 -30.02
CA VAL A 581 -4.42 8.46 -30.24
C VAL A 581 -3.74 9.75 -29.78
N PRO A 582 -3.55 10.77 -30.62
CA PRO A 582 -3.00 12.04 -30.20
C PRO A 582 -3.90 12.74 -29.17
N LEU A 583 -3.30 13.25 -28.11
CA LEU A 583 -3.99 14.04 -27.09
C LEU A 583 -3.92 15.53 -27.39
N ASN A 584 -5.05 16.20 -27.13
CA ASN A 584 -5.11 17.65 -27.07
C ASN A 584 -6.03 18.11 -25.91
N LYS A 585 -6.00 19.35 -25.57
CA LYS A 585 -6.83 19.90 -24.48
C LYS A 585 -8.32 19.68 -24.71
N GLN A 586 -8.78 19.71 -25.97
CA GLN A 586 -10.18 19.53 -26.33
C GLN A 586 -10.69 18.11 -25.99
N PHE A 587 -9.80 17.11 -26.06
CA PHE A 587 -10.16 15.73 -25.70
C PHE A 587 -10.64 15.62 -24.24
N PHE A 588 -9.88 16.17 -23.30
CA PHE A 588 -10.28 16.16 -21.87
C PHE A 588 -11.51 17.00 -21.59
N ILE A 589 -11.67 18.12 -22.31
CA ILE A 589 -12.89 18.93 -22.22
C ILE A 589 -14.09 18.09 -22.68
N SER A 590 -13.95 17.36 -23.80
CA SER A 590 -15.02 16.50 -24.32
C SER A 590 -15.41 15.39 -23.34
N ILE A 591 -14.45 14.79 -22.63
CA ILE A 591 -14.74 13.80 -21.58
C ILE A 591 -15.57 14.43 -20.45
N LYS A 592 -15.12 15.59 -19.95
CA LYS A 592 -15.81 16.29 -18.87
C LYS A 592 -17.22 16.73 -19.26
N GLU A 593 -17.39 17.21 -20.49
CA GLU A 593 -18.69 17.60 -21.03
C GLU A 593 -19.61 16.39 -21.20
N LEU A 594 -19.11 15.29 -21.79
CA LEU A 594 -19.92 14.06 -21.93
C LEU A 594 -20.37 13.56 -20.55
N TYR A 595 -19.45 13.42 -19.59
CA TYR A 595 -19.78 12.98 -18.24
C TYR A 595 -20.78 13.90 -17.56
N GLY A 596 -20.56 15.23 -17.63
CA GLY A 596 -21.45 16.23 -17.06
C GLY A 596 -22.85 16.17 -17.69
N MET A 597 -22.94 16.14 -19.03
CA MET A 597 -24.23 16.10 -19.73
C MET A 597 -24.98 14.78 -19.52
N SER A 598 -24.28 13.66 -19.39
CA SER A 598 -24.87 12.34 -19.18
C SER A 598 -25.63 12.20 -17.87
N GLN A 599 -25.35 13.06 -16.87
CA GLN A 599 -26.03 13.05 -15.58
C GLN A 599 -27.37 13.78 -15.59
N TYR A 600 -27.61 14.65 -16.60
CA TYR A 600 -28.84 15.44 -16.65
C TYR A 600 -30.04 14.60 -17.13
N ARG A 601 -31.18 14.82 -16.49
CA ARG A 601 -32.45 14.20 -16.77
C ARG A 601 -33.45 15.14 -17.45
N GLU A 602 -33.04 16.38 -17.67
CA GLU A 602 -33.89 17.42 -18.28
C GLU A 602 -33.13 18.13 -19.40
N GLY A 603 -33.86 18.66 -20.36
CA GLY A 603 -33.34 19.47 -21.46
C GLY A 603 -32.96 18.69 -22.72
N ASN A 604 -32.97 19.37 -23.85
CA ASN A 604 -32.68 18.78 -25.18
C ASN A 604 -31.19 18.84 -25.49
N ARG A 605 -30.37 18.01 -24.84
CA ARG A 605 -28.92 17.92 -25.07
C ARG A 605 -28.51 16.70 -25.90
N SER A 606 -29.46 15.89 -26.33
CA SER A 606 -29.22 14.64 -27.08
C SER A 606 -28.28 14.84 -28.28
N LYS A 607 -28.47 15.93 -29.05
CA LYS A 607 -27.60 16.22 -30.21
C LYS A 607 -26.15 16.52 -29.82
N GLN A 608 -25.93 17.25 -28.70
CA GLN A 608 -24.59 17.56 -28.21
C GLN A 608 -23.91 16.31 -27.66
N ILE A 609 -24.63 15.52 -26.82
CA ILE A 609 -24.14 14.23 -26.31
C ILE A 609 -23.71 13.34 -27.47
N LYS A 610 -24.56 13.20 -28.49
CA LYS A 610 -24.29 12.38 -29.68
C LYS A 610 -23.06 12.85 -30.46
N GLY A 611 -22.88 14.17 -30.62
CA GLY A 611 -21.71 14.74 -31.29
C GLY A 611 -20.41 14.45 -30.55
N ILE A 612 -20.39 14.63 -29.24
CA ILE A 612 -19.22 14.34 -28.40
C ILE A 612 -18.95 12.83 -28.33
N SER A 613 -20.01 12.03 -28.18
CA SER A 613 -19.91 10.56 -28.17
C SER A 613 -19.28 10.02 -29.44
N ARG A 614 -19.67 10.55 -30.62
CA ARG A 614 -19.08 10.17 -31.91
C ARG A 614 -17.61 10.57 -32.01
N LEU A 615 -17.28 11.77 -31.56
CA LEU A 615 -15.88 12.22 -31.53
C LEU A 615 -15.01 11.27 -30.69
N LEU A 616 -15.46 10.91 -29.50
CA LEU A 616 -14.73 9.98 -28.63
C LEU A 616 -14.71 8.55 -29.18
N TYR A 617 -15.78 8.09 -29.79
CA TYR A 617 -15.85 6.79 -30.47
C TYR A 617 -14.77 6.71 -31.56
N ASN A 618 -14.70 7.72 -32.43
CA ASN A 618 -13.75 7.77 -33.53
C ASN A 618 -12.29 7.76 -33.06
N GLN A 619 -12.03 8.28 -31.85
CA GLN A 619 -10.68 8.28 -31.26
C GLN A 619 -10.36 7.00 -30.48
N LEU A 620 -11.31 6.49 -29.69
CA LEU A 620 -11.02 5.43 -28.73
C LEU A 620 -11.41 4.02 -29.22
N ILE A 621 -12.45 3.89 -30.03
CA ILE A 621 -13.02 2.60 -30.44
C ILE A 621 -12.73 2.28 -31.90
N LYS A 622 -13.00 3.23 -32.81
CA LYS A 622 -12.86 3.03 -34.26
C LYS A 622 -11.49 2.45 -34.68
N PRO A 623 -10.34 2.88 -34.13
CA PRO A 623 -9.05 2.27 -34.47
C PRO A 623 -8.94 0.78 -34.07
N ALA A 624 -9.75 0.32 -33.13
CA ALA A 624 -9.77 -1.07 -32.69
C ALA A 624 -10.75 -1.96 -33.47
N GLU A 625 -11.73 -1.40 -34.23
CA GLU A 625 -12.82 -2.14 -34.85
C GLU A 625 -12.36 -3.36 -35.65
N SER A 626 -11.32 -3.22 -36.47
CA SER A 626 -10.78 -4.33 -37.27
C SER A 626 -10.23 -5.49 -36.44
N TYR A 627 -9.82 -5.23 -35.19
CA TYR A 627 -9.27 -6.24 -34.28
C TYR A 627 -10.37 -6.90 -33.43
N ILE A 628 -11.44 -6.16 -33.13
CA ILE A 628 -12.56 -6.62 -32.29
C ILE A 628 -13.77 -7.10 -33.11
N SER A 629 -13.66 -7.10 -34.44
CA SER A 629 -14.71 -7.61 -35.33
C SER A 629 -15.09 -9.06 -34.98
N GLY A 630 -16.41 -9.33 -34.88
CA GLY A 630 -16.95 -10.63 -34.52
C GLY A 630 -16.89 -10.94 -33.02
N LYS A 631 -16.51 -9.98 -32.17
CA LYS A 631 -16.63 -10.06 -30.71
C LYS A 631 -17.99 -9.52 -30.27
N ASN A 632 -18.46 -10.03 -29.14
CA ASN A 632 -19.72 -9.61 -28.51
C ASN A 632 -19.49 -8.95 -27.16
N ASP A 633 -18.36 -9.29 -26.50
CA ASP A 633 -18.03 -8.79 -25.17
C ASP A 633 -16.78 -7.94 -25.21
N LEU A 634 -16.88 -6.75 -24.66
CA LEU A 634 -15.78 -5.79 -24.62
C LEU A 634 -15.42 -5.47 -23.18
N MET A 635 -14.20 -5.81 -22.79
CA MET A 635 -13.63 -5.37 -21.51
C MET A 635 -12.83 -4.12 -21.72
N LEU A 636 -13.16 -3.09 -20.95
CA LEU A 636 -12.51 -1.79 -20.98
C LEU A 636 -11.66 -1.61 -19.72
N ILE A 637 -10.41 -1.26 -19.88
CA ILE A 637 -9.49 -0.91 -18.79
C ILE A 637 -9.09 0.54 -19.02
N PRO A 638 -9.92 1.50 -18.57
CA PRO A 638 -9.62 2.91 -18.70
C PRO A 638 -8.51 3.34 -17.75
N ASP A 639 -7.75 4.33 -18.15
CA ASP A 639 -6.73 4.98 -17.34
C ASP A 639 -7.11 6.45 -17.09
N ASP A 640 -6.71 7.01 -15.98
CA ASP A 640 -6.93 8.41 -15.56
C ASP A 640 -8.36 8.92 -15.87
N GLU A 641 -8.48 10.03 -16.59
CA GLU A 641 -9.75 10.69 -16.91
C GLU A 641 -10.68 9.83 -17.77
N LEU A 642 -10.16 8.79 -18.45
CA LEU A 642 -11.01 7.87 -19.22
C LEU A 642 -11.98 7.09 -18.31
N ASN A 643 -11.71 7.00 -17.02
CA ASN A 643 -12.62 6.42 -16.03
C ASN A 643 -13.98 7.14 -15.95
N TYR A 644 -14.05 8.41 -16.37
CA TYR A 644 -15.29 9.18 -16.40
C TYR A 644 -16.12 9.00 -17.68
N ILE A 645 -15.60 8.29 -18.70
CA ILE A 645 -16.33 8.07 -19.95
C ILE A 645 -17.40 6.97 -19.74
N PRO A 646 -18.68 7.28 -19.96
CA PRO A 646 -19.71 6.25 -20.10
C PRO A 646 -19.62 5.65 -21.51
N PHE A 647 -18.75 4.66 -21.69
CA PHE A 647 -18.46 4.07 -23.00
C PHE A 647 -19.72 3.48 -23.67
N GLU A 648 -20.73 3.09 -22.90
CA GLU A 648 -22.02 2.64 -23.38
C GLU A 648 -22.69 3.63 -24.34
N LEU A 649 -22.43 4.94 -24.15
CA LEU A 649 -23.01 6.04 -24.91
C LEU A 649 -22.25 6.41 -26.17
N LEU A 650 -21.05 5.85 -26.38
CA LEU A 650 -20.26 6.17 -27.56
C LEU A 650 -20.98 5.63 -28.80
N VAL A 651 -21.11 6.47 -29.83
CA VAL A 651 -21.87 6.15 -31.05
C VAL A 651 -20.93 6.09 -32.26
N ASN A 652 -21.16 5.10 -33.11
CA ASN A 652 -20.47 4.93 -34.38
C ASN A 652 -20.99 5.91 -35.46
N GLU A 653 -20.56 5.77 -36.70
CA GLU A 653 -21.00 6.61 -37.81
C GLU A 653 -22.45 6.36 -38.20
N GLU A 654 -22.97 5.16 -37.96
CA GLU A 654 -24.37 4.74 -38.20
C GLU A 654 -25.34 5.15 -37.08
N ASP A 655 -24.84 5.92 -36.10
CA ASP A 655 -25.62 6.34 -34.93
C ASP A 655 -25.99 5.23 -33.93
N GLU A 656 -25.30 4.08 -33.99
CA GLU A 656 -25.51 2.99 -33.04
C GLU A 656 -24.61 3.19 -31.82
N MET A 657 -25.20 3.03 -30.64
CA MET A 657 -24.44 3.08 -29.39
C MET A 657 -23.58 1.82 -29.22
N LEU A 658 -22.43 1.96 -28.57
CA LEU A 658 -21.52 0.84 -28.29
C LEU A 658 -22.25 -0.29 -27.52
N THR A 659 -23.18 0.06 -26.63
CA THR A 659 -23.98 -0.93 -25.88
C THR A 659 -24.95 -1.72 -26.77
N ASN A 660 -25.29 -1.24 -27.97
CA ASN A 660 -26.09 -2.00 -28.92
C ASN A 660 -25.32 -3.19 -29.50
N GLN A 661 -24.01 -3.02 -29.66
CA GLN A 661 -23.11 -3.97 -30.32
C GLN A 661 -22.42 -4.92 -29.33
N TYR A 662 -22.05 -4.41 -28.14
CA TYR A 662 -21.21 -5.12 -27.18
C TYR A 662 -21.83 -5.12 -25.77
N SER A 663 -21.70 -6.24 -25.08
CA SER A 663 -21.76 -6.25 -23.63
C SER A 663 -20.46 -5.67 -23.07
N ILE A 664 -20.59 -4.70 -22.15
CA ILE A 664 -19.45 -3.92 -21.68
C ILE A 664 -19.14 -4.26 -20.22
N THR A 665 -17.90 -4.62 -19.98
CA THR A 665 -17.36 -4.83 -18.64
C THR A 665 -16.17 -3.90 -18.45
N TYR A 666 -16.04 -3.29 -17.28
CA TYR A 666 -14.88 -2.50 -16.90
C TYR A 666 -13.98 -3.31 -15.97
N ASN A 667 -12.68 -3.01 -15.97
CA ASN A 667 -11.77 -3.52 -14.95
C ASN A 667 -10.72 -2.47 -14.61
N TYR A 668 -10.03 -2.67 -13.50
CA TYR A 668 -8.96 -1.77 -13.06
C TYR A 668 -7.60 -2.10 -13.70
N SER A 669 -7.34 -3.37 -14.02
CA SER A 669 -6.08 -3.87 -14.58
C SER A 669 -6.26 -5.29 -15.12
N CYS A 670 -5.51 -5.66 -16.15
CA CYS A 670 -5.43 -7.03 -16.65
C CYS A 670 -4.83 -8.00 -15.61
N THR A 671 -4.01 -7.51 -14.68
CA THR A 671 -3.40 -8.34 -13.64
C THR A 671 -4.44 -8.91 -12.66
N LEU A 672 -5.59 -8.27 -12.53
CA LEU A 672 -6.70 -8.73 -11.70
C LEU A 672 -7.51 -9.87 -12.34
N LEU A 673 -7.31 -10.13 -13.62
CA LEU A 673 -8.01 -11.20 -14.38
C LEU A 673 -7.43 -12.60 -14.14
N ASN A 674 -6.31 -12.73 -13.47
CA ASN A 674 -5.57 -14.00 -13.28
C ASN A 674 -6.24 -15.03 -12.36
N ASP A 675 -7.50 -14.84 -11.98
CA ASP A 675 -8.25 -15.82 -11.20
C ASP A 675 -9.56 -16.19 -11.90
N PRO A 676 -9.54 -17.09 -12.92
CA PRO A 676 -10.76 -17.65 -13.43
C PRO A 676 -11.30 -18.61 -12.36
N GLY A 677 -12.02 -18.07 -11.38
CA GLY A 677 -12.78 -18.90 -10.44
C GLY A 677 -13.56 -19.98 -11.20
N LYS A 678 -13.77 -21.13 -10.59
CA LYS A 678 -14.52 -22.26 -11.22
C LYS A 678 -15.81 -21.73 -11.86
N PRO A 679 -16.09 -22.09 -13.12
CA PRO A 679 -17.32 -21.70 -13.77
C PRO A 679 -18.50 -22.39 -13.02
N SER A 680 -19.22 -21.63 -12.24
CA SER A 680 -20.45 -22.05 -11.63
C SER A 680 -21.55 -21.16 -12.18
N SER A 681 -22.61 -21.77 -12.76
CA SER A 681 -23.74 -21.01 -13.23
C SER A 681 -24.32 -20.16 -12.10
N ILE A 682 -24.30 -18.85 -12.28
CA ILE A 682 -24.84 -17.87 -11.33
C ILE A 682 -26.34 -18.08 -11.07
N ARG A 683 -27.01 -18.77 -11.97
CA ARG A 683 -28.46 -19.06 -11.94
C ARG A 683 -28.94 -19.68 -10.62
N TYR A 684 -28.18 -20.61 -10.05
CA TYR A 684 -28.59 -21.40 -8.88
C TYR A 684 -27.94 -20.91 -7.57
N MET A 685 -27.34 -19.75 -7.58
CA MET A 685 -26.66 -19.21 -6.40
C MET A 685 -27.65 -18.62 -5.40
N ASN A 686 -27.28 -18.71 -4.11
CA ASN A 686 -28.04 -18.04 -3.05
C ASN A 686 -27.87 -16.52 -3.12
N LYS A 687 -28.94 -15.80 -2.83
CA LYS A 687 -29.02 -14.35 -3.04
C LYS A 687 -29.50 -13.65 -1.77
N LEU A 688 -28.87 -12.54 -1.43
CA LEU A 688 -29.27 -11.60 -0.38
C LEU A 688 -29.62 -10.27 -1.04
N ALA A 689 -30.81 -9.75 -0.76
CA ALA A 689 -31.22 -8.42 -1.19
C ALA A 689 -31.66 -7.59 0.00
N MET A 690 -31.29 -6.31 0.02
CA MET A 690 -31.64 -5.39 1.11
C MET A 690 -32.14 -4.07 0.55
N ALA A 691 -33.34 -3.64 1.00
CA ALA A 691 -33.95 -2.34 0.67
C ALA A 691 -34.43 -1.66 1.97
N PRO A 692 -33.53 -0.95 2.66
CA PRO A 692 -33.81 -0.36 3.96
C PRO A 692 -34.78 0.82 3.96
N PHE A 693 -35.03 1.46 2.80
CA PHE A 693 -35.79 2.72 2.70
C PHE A 693 -36.99 2.64 1.76
N ASP A 694 -37.59 1.46 1.60
CA ASP A 694 -38.83 1.28 0.79
C ASP A 694 -40.06 2.04 1.31
N LYS A 695 -40.16 2.14 2.65
CA LYS A 695 -41.21 2.89 3.33
C LYS A 695 -40.61 3.87 4.33
N ASN A 696 -41.43 4.84 4.76
CA ASN A 696 -40.98 5.83 5.75
C ASN A 696 -40.31 5.18 6.98
N ALA A 697 -39.08 5.56 7.23
CA ALA A 697 -38.35 5.23 8.44
C ALA A 697 -38.76 6.15 9.62
N ASN A 698 -39.93 6.82 9.53
CA ASN A 698 -40.34 7.80 10.52
C ASN A 698 -40.54 7.14 11.89
N GLN A 699 -39.61 7.37 12.80
CA GLN A 699 -39.88 7.35 14.23
C GLN A 699 -40.18 8.77 14.69
N PRO A 700 -41.10 8.96 15.63
CA PRO A 700 -41.42 10.28 16.12
C PRO A 700 -40.19 10.91 16.82
N GLY A 701 -39.68 12.00 16.26
CA GLY A 701 -38.68 12.85 16.91
C GLY A 701 -37.33 13.04 16.20
N GLU A 702 -37.07 12.46 15.01
CA GLU A 702 -35.82 12.67 14.29
C GLU A 702 -36.03 13.33 12.92
N THR A 703 -35.10 14.21 12.56
CA THR A 703 -34.98 14.80 11.24
C THR A 703 -34.76 13.68 10.21
N ASN A 704 -35.64 13.61 9.19
CA ASN A 704 -35.53 12.67 8.06
C ASN A 704 -34.20 12.88 7.33
N GLU A 705 -33.13 12.17 7.72
CA GLU A 705 -31.84 12.23 7.04
C GLU A 705 -31.94 11.58 5.65
N TRP A 706 -32.84 10.58 5.48
CA TRP A 706 -32.95 9.79 4.27
C TRP A 706 -34.34 9.89 3.63
N THR A 707 -34.35 10.09 2.30
CA THR A 707 -35.57 10.05 1.52
C THR A 707 -36.04 8.61 1.28
N ILE A 708 -37.31 8.40 1.10
CA ILE A 708 -37.89 7.11 0.74
C ILE A 708 -37.45 6.75 -0.69
N LEU A 709 -37.18 5.47 -0.92
CA LEU A 709 -36.90 4.85 -2.20
C LEU A 709 -38.07 3.85 -2.53
N PRO A 710 -39.22 4.31 -3.02
CA PRO A 710 -40.43 3.46 -3.14
C PRO A 710 -40.29 2.33 -4.16
N ALA A 711 -39.37 2.47 -5.13
CA ALA A 711 -39.08 1.46 -6.12
C ALA A 711 -38.10 0.40 -5.67
N SER A 712 -37.37 0.62 -4.53
CA SER A 712 -36.34 -0.29 -4.06
C SER A 712 -36.83 -1.69 -3.69
N ALA A 713 -38.07 -1.83 -3.19
CA ALA A 713 -38.66 -3.15 -2.97
C ALA A 713 -38.96 -3.89 -4.28
N LYS A 714 -39.45 -3.18 -5.31
CA LYS A 714 -39.69 -3.76 -6.65
C LYS A 714 -38.38 -4.18 -7.31
N GLU A 715 -37.31 -3.44 -7.08
CA GLU A 715 -36.01 -3.74 -7.59
C GLU A 715 -35.50 -5.13 -7.17
N ILE A 716 -35.77 -5.51 -5.93
CA ILE A 716 -35.34 -6.78 -5.35
C ILE A 716 -36.37 -7.91 -5.38
N GLU A 717 -37.61 -7.64 -5.78
CA GLU A 717 -38.74 -8.61 -5.80
C GLU A 717 -38.45 -9.80 -6.74
N GLY A 718 -37.77 -9.58 -7.86
CA GLY A 718 -37.38 -10.63 -8.82
C GLY A 718 -36.21 -11.51 -8.36
N LEU A 719 -35.60 -11.22 -7.24
CA LEU A 719 -34.50 -11.98 -6.66
C LEU A 719 -35.03 -13.19 -5.90
N LYS A 720 -35.01 -14.37 -6.46
CA LYS A 720 -35.32 -15.62 -5.73
C LYS A 720 -34.27 -15.86 -4.65
N GLY A 721 -34.44 -15.31 -3.43
CA GLY A 721 -33.49 -15.37 -2.33
C GLY A 721 -34.04 -14.77 -1.04
N VAL A 722 -33.16 -14.38 -0.14
CA VAL A 722 -33.49 -13.67 1.10
C VAL A 722 -33.62 -12.18 0.79
N ALA A 723 -34.81 -11.63 0.95
CA ALA A 723 -35.09 -10.20 0.82
C ALA A 723 -35.36 -9.58 2.20
N LEU A 724 -34.61 -8.55 2.55
CA LEU A 724 -34.73 -7.81 3.81
C LEU A 724 -35.13 -6.37 3.49
N LEU A 725 -36.29 -5.96 4.05
CA LEU A 725 -36.86 -4.63 3.82
C LEU A 725 -36.92 -3.84 5.12
N ASN A 726 -36.81 -2.54 5.00
CA ASN A 726 -37.00 -1.58 6.11
C ASN A 726 -36.27 -2.00 7.40
N THR A 727 -36.96 -2.15 8.51
CA THR A 727 -36.41 -2.50 9.84
C THR A 727 -35.59 -3.79 9.88
N ASN A 728 -35.78 -4.71 8.93
CA ASN A 728 -35.02 -5.94 8.82
C ASN A 728 -33.69 -5.75 8.05
N ALA A 729 -33.55 -4.65 7.29
CA ALA A 729 -32.39 -4.33 6.48
C ALA A 729 -31.38 -3.48 7.27
N THR A 730 -30.88 -4.01 8.38
CA THR A 730 -29.91 -3.35 9.26
C THR A 730 -28.45 -3.65 8.87
N LYS A 731 -27.54 -2.76 9.21
CA LYS A 731 -26.10 -2.97 9.03
C LYS A 731 -25.60 -4.23 9.73
N GLN A 732 -26.02 -4.49 10.95
CA GLN A 732 -25.63 -5.69 11.70
C GLN A 732 -26.05 -6.96 10.97
N ARG A 733 -27.26 -6.96 10.41
CA ARG A 733 -27.77 -8.10 9.64
C ARG A 733 -26.95 -8.29 8.36
N PHE A 734 -26.60 -7.22 7.68
CA PHE A 734 -25.71 -7.26 6.53
C PHE A 734 -24.33 -7.86 6.86
N LEU A 735 -23.65 -7.34 7.86
CA LEU A 735 -22.33 -7.82 8.28
C LEU A 735 -22.33 -9.31 8.63
N LYS A 736 -23.42 -9.79 9.26
CA LYS A 736 -23.57 -11.19 9.62
C LYS A 736 -23.83 -12.11 8.42
N ASP A 737 -24.67 -11.66 7.51
CA ASP A 737 -25.21 -12.53 6.45
C ASP A 737 -24.40 -12.49 5.16
N ALA A 738 -23.87 -11.32 4.76
CA ALA A 738 -23.17 -11.09 3.51
C ALA A 738 -22.08 -12.13 3.15
N PRO A 739 -21.22 -12.56 4.07
CA PRO A 739 -20.17 -13.56 3.77
C PRO A 739 -20.70 -14.93 3.31
N ASN A 740 -21.99 -15.19 3.50
CA ASN A 740 -22.61 -16.47 3.19
C ASN A 740 -23.38 -16.49 1.86
N PHE A 741 -23.47 -15.34 1.17
CA PHE A 741 -24.25 -15.22 -0.06
C PHE A 741 -23.37 -15.03 -1.30
N ASN A 742 -23.81 -15.60 -2.41
CA ASN A 742 -23.09 -15.51 -3.68
C ASN A 742 -23.47 -14.25 -4.48
N ILE A 743 -24.70 -13.78 -4.35
CA ILE A 743 -25.18 -12.54 -4.95
C ILE A 743 -25.71 -11.66 -3.83
N ILE A 744 -25.25 -10.42 -3.80
CA ILE A 744 -25.71 -9.39 -2.85
C ILE A 744 -26.28 -8.24 -3.67
N HIS A 745 -27.49 -7.80 -3.35
CA HIS A 745 -28.11 -6.63 -3.94
C HIS A 745 -28.46 -5.63 -2.85
N LEU A 746 -27.92 -4.42 -2.94
CA LEU A 746 -28.16 -3.32 -2.02
C LEU A 746 -28.90 -2.19 -2.77
N ALA A 747 -30.21 -2.07 -2.56
CA ALA A 747 -31.04 -1.00 -3.07
C ALA A 747 -31.25 0.05 -1.97
N THR A 748 -30.32 1.03 -1.89
CA THR A 748 -30.20 1.91 -0.73
C THR A 748 -29.52 3.24 -1.07
N HIS A 749 -29.34 4.10 -0.06
CA HIS A 749 -28.55 5.30 -0.18
C HIS A 749 -27.06 5.03 0.01
N ALA A 750 -26.22 5.77 -0.73
CA ALA A 750 -24.79 5.84 -0.50
C ALA A 750 -24.31 7.30 -0.57
N PHE A 751 -23.22 7.54 0.08
CA PHE A 751 -22.52 8.82 0.07
C PHE A 751 -21.04 8.59 -0.31
N ALA A 752 -20.61 9.21 -1.39
CA ALA A 752 -19.21 9.24 -1.81
C ALA A 752 -18.56 10.54 -1.34
N ASN A 753 -17.46 10.42 -0.61
CA ASN A 753 -16.62 11.55 -0.20
C ASN A 753 -15.35 11.57 -1.05
N ASP A 754 -15.26 12.55 -1.97
CA ASP A 754 -14.14 12.69 -2.90
C ASP A 754 -12.86 13.24 -2.25
N GLN A 755 -12.94 13.83 -1.05
CA GLN A 755 -11.78 14.36 -0.32
C GLN A 755 -11.18 13.35 0.66
N ASP A 756 -12.03 12.47 1.19
CA ASP A 756 -11.65 11.44 2.15
C ASP A 756 -12.47 10.17 1.88
N PRO A 757 -12.00 9.30 0.98
CA PRO A 757 -12.74 8.07 0.62
C PRO A 757 -13.07 7.17 1.81
N SER A 758 -12.32 7.28 2.93
CA SER A 758 -12.61 6.51 4.15
C SER A 758 -13.93 6.89 4.83
N LYS A 759 -14.44 8.08 4.51
CA LYS A 759 -15.72 8.60 5.01
C LYS A 759 -16.89 8.30 4.06
N SER A 760 -16.65 7.69 2.92
CA SER A 760 -17.72 7.18 2.07
C SER A 760 -18.44 6.03 2.74
N TYR A 761 -19.77 5.93 2.58
CA TYR A 761 -20.57 4.91 3.26
C TYR A 761 -21.81 4.50 2.48
N ILE A 762 -22.35 3.35 2.86
CA ILE A 762 -23.67 2.84 2.45
C ILE A 762 -24.59 2.91 3.67
N ALA A 763 -25.83 3.40 3.49
CA ALA A 763 -26.80 3.53 4.57
C ALA A 763 -27.66 2.27 4.70
N PHE A 764 -27.93 1.88 5.94
CA PHE A 764 -28.87 0.82 6.32
C PHE A 764 -29.96 1.38 7.20
N TYR A 765 -31.01 0.60 7.47
CA TYR A 765 -32.08 1.04 8.34
C TYR A 765 -31.54 1.37 9.73
N PRO A 766 -31.78 2.60 10.26
CA PRO A 766 -31.34 2.99 11.58
C PRO A 766 -32.19 2.29 12.64
N ALA A 767 -31.55 1.48 13.49
CA ALA A 767 -32.18 0.92 14.67
C ALA A 767 -32.03 1.94 15.83
N TYR A 768 -33.13 2.36 16.44
CA TYR A 768 -33.12 3.37 17.52
C TYR A 768 -32.52 2.80 18.82
N PRO A 769 -31.74 3.54 19.63
CA PRO A 769 -31.27 4.95 19.57
C PRO A 769 -29.84 5.10 19.04
N ASP A 770 -29.57 4.74 17.84
CA ASP A 770 -28.21 4.48 17.36
C ASP A 770 -27.47 5.71 16.84
N SER A 771 -26.17 5.72 17.08
CA SER A 771 -25.25 6.66 16.45
C SER A 771 -25.12 6.36 14.94
N ALA A 772 -24.73 7.36 14.14
CA ALA A 772 -24.55 7.21 12.70
C ALA A 772 -23.65 6.00 12.30
N ILE A 773 -22.73 5.61 13.15
CA ILE A 773 -21.83 4.46 12.94
C ILE A 773 -22.61 3.14 12.91
N SER A 774 -23.72 3.03 13.60
CA SER A 774 -24.49 1.78 13.70
C SER A 774 -25.26 1.43 12.44
N TYR A 775 -25.63 2.42 11.61
CA TYR A 775 -26.39 2.21 10.37
C TYR A 775 -25.66 2.64 9.10
N ARG A 776 -24.50 3.32 9.18
CA ARG A 776 -23.64 3.62 8.04
C ARG A 776 -22.50 2.62 7.95
N LEU A 777 -22.39 1.91 6.84
CA LEU A 777 -21.29 1.01 6.53
C LEU A 777 -20.22 1.78 5.79
N TYR A 778 -19.14 2.12 6.49
CA TYR A 778 -18.04 2.91 5.93
C TYR A 778 -17.09 2.07 5.09
N THR A 779 -16.40 2.70 4.15
CA THR A 779 -15.40 2.06 3.28
C THR A 779 -14.39 1.19 4.04
N PRO A 780 -13.80 1.62 5.18
CA PRO A 780 -12.86 0.77 5.93
C PRO A 780 -13.49 -0.50 6.52
N GLU A 781 -14.79 -0.48 6.78
CA GLU A 781 -15.51 -1.68 7.23
C GLU A 781 -15.74 -2.66 6.09
N ILE A 782 -16.01 -2.13 4.87
CA ILE A 782 -16.15 -2.96 3.67
C ILE A 782 -14.83 -3.69 3.39
N TYR A 783 -13.68 -3.04 3.54
CA TYR A 783 -12.37 -3.68 3.35
C TYR A 783 -12.14 -4.90 4.26
N ASN A 784 -12.78 -4.95 5.43
CA ASN A 784 -12.65 -6.04 6.38
C ASN A 784 -13.63 -7.21 6.14
N LEU A 785 -14.58 -7.08 5.18
CA LEU A 785 -15.51 -8.15 4.85
C LEU A 785 -14.79 -9.30 4.13
N ASP A 786 -15.23 -10.53 4.38
CA ASP A 786 -14.84 -11.70 3.59
C ASP A 786 -15.94 -12.02 2.57
N LEU A 787 -15.78 -11.52 1.35
CA LEU A 787 -16.70 -11.77 0.24
C LEU A 787 -16.13 -12.73 -0.83
N ASN A 788 -15.18 -13.58 -0.46
CA ASN A 788 -14.58 -14.54 -1.38
C ASN A 788 -15.59 -15.54 -1.98
N LYS A 789 -16.73 -15.77 -1.32
CA LYS A 789 -17.83 -16.58 -1.84
C LYS A 789 -18.77 -15.79 -2.75
N THR A 790 -18.80 -14.48 -2.61
CA THR A 790 -19.68 -13.59 -3.37
C THR A 790 -19.17 -13.45 -4.79
N ARG A 791 -20.05 -13.65 -5.76
CA ARG A 791 -19.77 -13.58 -7.20
C ARG A 791 -20.22 -12.27 -7.82
N LEU A 792 -21.24 -11.64 -7.24
CA LEU A 792 -21.81 -10.39 -7.72
C LEU A 792 -22.31 -9.56 -6.54
N VAL A 793 -21.90 -8.30 -6.51
CA VAL A 793 -22.52 -7.26 -5.69
C VAL A 793 -23.17 -6.25 -6.61
N VAL A 794 -24.47 -5.98 -6.43
CA VAL A 794 -25.22 -4.93 -7.11
C VAL A 794 -25.41 -3.79 -6.11
N LEU A 795 -24.77 -2.65 -6.38
CA LEU A 795 -24.88 -1.44 -5.59
C LEU A 795 -25.83 -0.47 -6.30
N SER A 796 -27.09 -0.67 -6.11
CA SER A 796 -28.14 0.23 -6.58
C SER A 796 -28.27 1.40 -5.60
N ALA A 797 -27.22 2.22 -5.57
CA ALA A 797 -27.10 3.35 -4.66
C ALA A 797 -26.40 4.51 -5.37
N CYS A 798 -26.78 5.74 -5.02
CA CYS A 798 -26.26 6.93 -5.67
C CYS A 798 -24.73 7.01 -5.58
N GLU A 799 -24.07 7.31 -6.72
CA GLU A 799 -22.63 7.61 -6.79
C GLU A 799 -21.71 6.52 -6.20
N SER A 800 -22.17 5.28 -6.10
CA SER A 800 -21.39 4.17 -5.50
C SER A 800 -20.11 3.83 -6.28
N GLY A 801 -20.05 4.21 -7.57
CA GLY A 801 -18.85 4.11 -8.43
C GLY A 801 -18.00 5.37 -8.48
N LYS A 802 -18.43 6.46 -7.85
CA LYS A 802 -17.71 7.73 -7.77
C LYS A 802 -16.69 7.69 -6.61
N GLY A 803 -15.65 8.46 -6.72
CA GLY A 803 -14.62 8.61 -5.70
C GLY A 803 -13.46 9.45 -6.19
N GLU A 804 -12.50 9.71 -5.34
CA GLU A 804 -11.25 10.38 -5.70
C GLU A 804 -10.51 9.57 -6.77
N LEU A 805 -10.13 10.24 -7.86
CA LEU A 805 -9.27 9.64 -8.88
C LEU A 805 -7.82 9.70 -8.43
N ILE A 806 -7.26 8.56 -8.05
CA ILE A 806 -5.84 8.42 -7.77
C ILE A 806 -5.16 7.88 -9.03
N LYS A 807 -4.22 8.63 -9.53
CA LYS A 807 -3.48 8.28 -10.75
C LYS A 807 -2.79 6.93 -10.61
N GLY A 808 -2.95 6.09 -11.62
CA GLY A 808 -2.49 4.71 -11.61
C GLY A 808 -3.32 3.74 -10.76
N GLU A 809 -4.13 4.21 -9.81
CA GLU A 809 -5.01 3.35 -9.00
C GLU A 809 -6.47 3.37 -9.46
N GLY A 810 -6.88 4.43 -10.17
CA GLY A 810 -8.27 4.63 -10.60
C GLY A 810 -9.14 5.26 -9.51
N LEU A 811 -10.46 5.10 -9.62
CA LEU A 811 -11.43 5.69 -8.70
C LEU A 811 -11.46 4.97 -7.35
N MET A 812 -11.21 5.70 -6.27
CA MET A 812 -11.31 5.20 -4.88
C MET A 812 -12.77 5.22 -4.41
N SER A 813 -13.55 4.33 -4.95
CA SER A 813 -15.00 4.25 -4.78
C SER A 813 -15.44 3.14 -3.81
N LEU A 814 -16.72 3.16 -3.42
CA LEU A 814 -17.33 2.07 -2.67
C LEU A 814 -17.27 0.74 -3.43
N SER A 815 -17.41 0.77 -4.77
CA SER A 815 -17.27 -0.44 -5.60
C SER A 815 -15.86 -1.04 -5.49
N ARG A 816 -14.82 -0.21 -5.46
CA ARG A 816 -13.45 -0.67 -5.26
C ARG A 816 -13.28 -1.36 -3.90
N ALA A 817 -13.96 -0.88 -2.85
CA ALA A 817 -13.91 -1.51 -1.53
C ALA A 817 -14.47 -2.95 -1.55
N PHE A 818 -15.53 -3.21 -2.31
CA PHE A 818 -16.04 -4.57 -2.50
C PHE A 818 -15.08 -5.46 -3.31
N SER A 819 -14.31 -4.88 -4.22
CA SER A 819 -13.21 -5.61 -4.88
C SER A 819 -12.11 -6.02 -3.90
N TYR A 820 -11.75 -5.16 -2.96
CA TYR A 820 -10.84 -5.48 -1.85
C TYR A 820 -11.35 -6.63 -0.99
N SER A 821 -12.66 -6.66 -0.71
CA SER A 821 -13.29 -7.72 0.10
C SER A 821 -13.34 -9.09 -0.60
N GLY A 822 -12.87 -9.17 -1.86
CA GLY A 822 -12.79 -10.42 -2.61
C GLY A 822 -13.90 -10.64 -3.65
N CYS A 823 -14.89 -9.73 -3.77
CA CYS A 823 -15.93 -9.86 -4.78
C CYS A 823 -15.38 -9.57 -6.19
N PRO A 824 -15.53 -10.49 -7.17
CA PRO A 824 -14.96 -10.32 -8.50
C PRO A 824 -15.79 -9.42 -9.43
N ASN A 825 -17.11 -9.31 -9.21
CA ASN A 825 -18.02 -8.57 -10.10
C ASN A 825 -18.90 -7.63 -9.29
N ILE A 826 -18.92 -6.35 -9.67
CA ILE A 826 -19.68 -5.31 -8.98
C ILE A 826 -20.41 -4.47 -10.02
N ILE A 827 -21.74 -4.37 -9.90
CA ILE A 827 -22.51 -3.38 -10.62
C ILE A 827 -22.66 -2.16 -9.71
N THR A 828 -22.32 -0.99 -10.24
CA THR A 828 -22.22 0.26 -9.48
C THR A 828 -22.78 1.43 -10.27
N SER A 829 -23.14 2.52 -9.60
CA SER A 829 -23.69 3.72 -10.21
C SER A 829 -22.63 4.82 -10.31
N MET A 830 -22.45 5.40 -11.49
CA MET A 830 -21.50 6.48 -11.77
C MET A 830 -21.96 7.86 -11.33
N TRP A 831 -23.28 8.06 -11.23
CA TRP A 831 -23.93 9.30 -10.76
C TRP A 831 -25.22 8.99 -10.02
N LYS A 832 -25.90 10.03 -9.58
CA LYS A 832 -27.14 9.87 -8.81
C LYS A 832 -28.15 9.05 -9.60
N ALA A 833 -28.49 7.87 -9.08
CA ALA A 833 -29.46 6.96 -9.65
C ALA A 833 -30.88 7.52 -9.57
N ASP A 834 -31.71 7.22 -10.56
CA ASP A 834 -33.16 7.40 -10.52
C ASP A 834 -33.80 6.12 -9.99
N ASP A 835 -34.65 6.22 -8.99
CA ASP A 835 -35.22 5.07 -8.29
C ASP A 835 -36.04 4.16 -9.22
N GLY A 836 -36.91 4.76 -10.08
CA GLY A 836 -37.76 4.01 -10.97
C GLY A 836 -37.05 3.30 -12.11
N SER A 837 -36.16 4.02 -12.82
CA SER A 837 -35.42 3.47 -13.94
C SER A 837 -34.40 2.41 -13.48
N THR A 838 -33.73 2.65 -12.32
CA THR A 838 -32.82 1.72 -11.72
C THR A 838 -33.51 0.41 -11.32
N ALA A 839 -34.72 0.53 -10.72
CA ALA A 839 -35.52 -0.64 -10.37
C ALA A 839 -35.93 -1.45 -11.61
N TYR A 840 -36.28 -0.79 -12.70
CA TYR A 840 -36.62 -1.47 -13.97
C TYR A 840 -35.42 -2.27 -14.50
N VAL A 841 -34.24 -1.60 -14.63
CA VAL A 841 -33.02 -2.23 -15.15
C VAL A 841 -32.55 -3.37 -14.24
N SER A 842 -32.61 -3.19 -12.94
CA SER A 842 -32.19 -4.22 -11.95
C SER A 842 -33.13 -5.45 -11.99
N ALA A 843 -34.44 -5.25 -12.06
CA ALA A 843 -35.37 -6.35 -12.18
C ALA A 843 -35.15 -7.16 -13.47
N ARG A 844 -34.92 -6.48 -14.61
CA ARG A 844 -34.56 -7.13 -15.89
C ARG A 844 -33.21 -7.84 -15.83
N LEU A 845 -32.21 -7.23 -15.22
CA LEU A 845 -30.89 -7.84 -14.96
C LEU A 845 -31.05 -9.18 -14.25
N HIS A 846 -31.77 -9.22 -13.12
CA HIS A 846 -32.01 -10.45 -12.39
C HIS A 846 -32.81 -11.48 -13.18
N LYS A 847 -33.77 -11.05 -13.99
CA LYS A 847 -34.50 -11.92 -14.90
C LYS A 847 -33.59 -12.60 -15.90
N TYR A 848 -32.65 -11.86 -16.50
CA TYR A 848 -31.68 -12.41 -17.46
C TYR A 848 -30.65 -13.33 -16.79
N ILE A 849 -30.13 -12.95 -15.61
CA ILE A 849 -29.27 -13.82 -14.80
C ILE A 849 -29.97 -15.15 -14.48
N ASN A 850 -31.26 -15.10 -14.09
CA ASN A 850 -32.04 -16.30 -13.80
C ASN A 850 -32.29 -17.17 -15.05
N LYS A 851 -32.25 -16.60 -16.25
CA LYS A 851 -32.27 -17.31 -17.54
C LYS A 851 -30.91 -17.89 -17.91
N GLY A 852 -29.85 -17.56 -17.15
CA GLY A 852 -28.49 -18.06 -17.36
C GLY A 852 -27.67 -17.19 -18.35
N TYR A 853 -27.99 -15.90 -18.56
CA TYR A 853 -27.12 -14.96 -19.27
C TYR A 853 -25.92 -14.59 -18.38
N SER A 854 -24.77 -14.26 -18.98
CA SER A 854 -23.65 -13.69 -18.24
C SER A 854 -24.09 -12.36 -17.59
N ILE A 855 -23.37 -11.91 -16.57
CA ILE A 855 -23.69 -10.64 -15.89
C ILE A 855 -23.63 -9.48 -16.91
N ALA A 856 -22.61 -9.48 -17.77
CA ALA A 856 -22.41 -8.43 -18.78
C ALA A 856 -23.57 -8.40 -19.80
N GLU A 857 -23.91 -9.57 -20.39
CA GLU A 857 -25.05 -9.68 -21.32
C GLU A 857 -26.38 -9.34 -20.63
N ALA A 858 -26.56 -9.80 -19.39
CA ALA A 858 -27.79 -9.55 -18.64
C ALA A 858 -27.98 -8.03 -18.39
N LEU A 859 -26.88 -7.31 -18.07
CA LEU A 859 -26.93 -5.86 -17.88
C LEU A 859 -27.17 -5.14 -19.20
N GLN A 860 -26.52 -5.54 -20.29
CA GLN A 860 -26.75 -5.00 -21.63
C GLN A 860 -28.21 -5.15 -22.05
N LEU A 861 -28.75 -6.39 -22.01
CA LEU A 861 -30.14 -6.66 -22.39
C LEU A 861 -31.16 -5.91 -21.52
N ALA A 862 -30.86 -5.76 -20.21
CA ALA A 862 -31.71 -4.98 -19.32
C ALA A 862 -31.77 -3.48 -19.69
N LYS A 863 -30.63 -2.91 -20.10
CA LYS A 863 -30.53 -1.53 -20.59
C LYS A 863 -31.26 -1.36 -21.94
N LEU A 864 -31.11 -2.33 -22.85
CA LEU A 864 -31.80 -2.31 -24.16
C LEU A 864 -33.31 -2.49 -23.99
N ASP A 865 -33.77 -3.42 -23.14
CA ASP A 865 -35.21 -3.55 -22.81
C ASP A 865 -35.76 -2.21 -22.31
N TYR A 866 -35.02 -1.46 -21.46
CA TYR A 866 -35.47 -0.14 -20.99
C TYR A 866 -35.58 0.89 -22.11
N LEU A 867 -34.65 0.90 -23.03
CA LEU A 867 -34.64 1.83 -24.17
C LEU A 867 -35.74 1.51 -25.20
N ASP A 868 -36.04 0.23 -25.39
CA ASP A 868 -37.01 -0.24 -26.39
C ASP A 868 -38.43 -0.24 -25.87
N ASP A 869 -38.66 -0.19 -24.54
CA ASP A 869 -39.96 -0.23 -23.91
C ASP A 869 -40.79 1.01 -24.29
N GLN A 870 -41.95 0.77 -24.94
CA GLN A 870 -42.80 1.85 -25.43
C GLN A 870 -43.59 2.55 -24.32
N ASP A 871 -43.73 1.93 -23.15
CA ASP A 871 -44.43 2.51 -22.01
C ASP A 871 -43.56 3.55 -21.28
N ILE A 872 -42.24 3.58 -21.58
CA ILE A 872 -41.29 4.54 -21.01
C ILE A 872 -41.27 5.80 -21.88
N PRO A 873 -41.57 6.98 -21.29
CA PRO A 873 -41.55 8.25 -22.02
C PRO A 873 -40.16 8.55 -22.60
N SER A 874 -40.12 9.12 -23.80
CA SER A 874 -38.83 9.46 -24.46
C SER A 874 -37.91 10.34 -23.59
N ARG A 875 -38.45 11.19 -22.73
CA ARG A 875 -37.71 12.03 -21.79
C ARG A 875 -36.96 11.19 -20.74
N GLU A 876 -37.48 10.03 -20.37
CA GLU A 876 -36.88 9.12 -19.38
C GLU A 876 -35.89 8.14 -20.02
N LYS A 877 -35.78 8.14 -21.38
CA LYS A 877 -34.73 7.40 -22.11
C LYS A 877 -33.44 8.16 -22.27
N LEU A 878 -33.32 9.35 -21.64
CA LEU A 878 -32.06 10.09 -21.59
C LEU A 878 -30.99 9.32 -20.80
N PRO A 879 -29.69 9.51 -21.12
CA PRO A 879 -28.58 8.78 -20.47
C PRO A 879 -28.59 8.82 -18.93
N GLY A 880 -29.04 9.94 -18.35
CA GLY A 880 -29.14 10.15 -16.91
C GLY A 880 -30.00 9.11 -16.16
N TYR A 881 -30.90 8.43 -16.88
CA TYR A 881 -31.77 7.42 -16.28
C TYR A 881 -31.21 5.99 -16.32
N TRP A 882 -30.44 5.60 -17.34
CA TRP A 882 -30.05 4.21 -17.55
C TRP A 882 -28.54 3.95 -17.66
N ALA A 883 -27.76 4.95 -18.12
CA ALA A 883 -26.36 4.75 -18.42
C ALA A 883 -25.44 4.85 -17.18
N HIS A 884 -26.00 5.12 -16.01
CA HIS A 884 -25.25 5.21 -14.76
C HIS A 884 -24.75 3.86 -14.25
N LEU A 885 -25.42 2.76 -14.57
CA LEU A 885 -25.05 1.43 -14.13
C LEU A 885 -23.86 0.90 -14.94
N ARG A 886 -22.80 0.53 -14.26
CA ARG A 886 -21.54 0.00 -14.83
C ARG A 886 -21.19 -1.31 -14.16
N LEU A 887 -20.82 -2.32 -14.93
CA LEU A 887 -20.26 -3.56 -14.43
C LEU A 887 -18.72 -3.44 -14.36
N ILE A 888 -18.15 -3.62 -13.17
CA ILE A 888 -16.72 -3.78 -12.96
C ILE A 888 -16.50 -5.26 -12.62
N GLY A 889 -15.69 -5.97 -13.41
CA GLY A 889 -15.55 -7.39 -13.15
C GLY A 889 -14.66 -8.17 -14.10
N ASN A 890 -14.80 -9.48 -14.05
CA ASN A 890 -14.04 -10.44 -14.84
C ASN A 890 -14.91 -11.02 -15.97
N PHE A 891 -14.25 -11.61 -16.98
CA PHE A 891 -14.96 -12.43 -17.94
C PHE A 891 -15.63 -13.61 -17.25
N GLU A 892 -16.84 -13.92 -17.67
CA GLU A 892 -17.45 -15.20 -17.38
C GLU A 892 -17.12 -16.16 -18.52
N LYS A 893 -16.76 -17.42 -18.19
CA LYS A 893 -16.63 -18.43 -19.22
C LYS A 893 -17.96 -18.59 -19.93
N ASP A 894 -17.92 -18.71 -21.26
CA ASP A 894 -19.08 -19.08 -22.07
C ASP A 894 -19.82 -20.21 -21.33
N SER A 895 -20.99 -19.93 -20.82
CA SER A 895 -21.90 -21.00 -20.38
C SER A 895 -22.10 -21.88 -21.61
N ASP A 896 -21.96 -23.19 -21.46
CA ASP A 896 -22.27 -24.16 -22.50
C ASP A 896 -23.75 -24.03 -22.90
N ARG A 897 -24.11 -22.89 -23.48
CA ARG A 897 -25.35 -22.66 -24.16
C ARG A 897 -25.23 -23.16 -25.58
N ASN A 898 -25.06 -24.44 -25.71
CA ASN A 898 -25.43 -25.07 -26.96
C ASN A 898 -26.87 -25.63 -26.80
N PRO A 899 -27.93 -24.83 -27.09
CA PRO A 899 -29.31 -25.34 -27.03
C PRO A 899 -29.45 -26.56 -27.92
N TYR A 900 -28.61 -26.66 -28.97
CA TYR A 900 -28.57 -27.80 -29.87
C TYR A 900 -28.04 -29.07 -29.19
N ILE A 901 -27.16 -29.00 -28.18
CA ILE A 901 -26.72 -30.21 -27.45
C ILE A 901 -27.89 -30.74 -26.61
N VAL A 902 -28.66 -29.91 -25.96
CA VAL A 902 -29.87 -30.33 -25.22
C VAL A 902 -30.90 -30.94 -26.14
N TYR A 903 -31.12 -30.31 -27.31
CA TYR A 903 -32.01 -30.85 -28.33
C TYR A 903 -31.46 -32.14 -28.96
N LEU A 904 -30.17 -32.21 -29.27
CA LEU A 904 -29.53 -33.42 -29.79
C LEU A 904 -29.52 -34.56 -28.77
N VAL A 905 -29.26 -34.31 -27.50
CA VAL A 905 -29.36 -35.33 -26.44
C VAL A 905 -30.82 -35.73 -26.23
N SER A 906 -31.79 -34.80 -26.25
CA SER A 906 -33.20 -35.12 -26.14
C SER A 906 -33.69 -35.95 -27.36
N PHE A 907 -33.27 -35.58 -28.57
CA PHE A 907 -33.59 -36.37 -29.80
C PHE A 907 -32.91 -37.75 -29.79
N ALA A 908 -31.66 -37.84 -29.29
CA ALA A 908 -30.98 -39.12 -29.15
C ALA A 908 -31.65 -40.06 -28.13
N ILE A 909 -32.11 -39.49 -27.00
CA ILE A 909 -32.87 -40.23 -25.97
C ILE A 909 -34.21 -40.68 -26.52
N LEU A 910 -34.96 -39.83 -27.24
CA LEU A 910 -36.22 -40.19 -27.90
C LEU A 910 -35.99 -41.27 -28.98
N GLY A 911 -34.91 -41.16 -29.74
CA GLY A 911 -34.51 -42.18 -30.72
C GLY A 911 -34.19 -43.52 -30.07
N LEU A 912 -33.47 -43.53 -28.95
CA LEU A 912 -33.19 -44.76 -28.19
C LEU A 912 -34.43 -45.38 -27.57
N ILE A 913 -35.37 -44.58 -27.04
CA ILE A 913 -36.64 -45.02 -26.51
C ILE A 913 -37.47 -45.65 -27.62
N SER A 914 -37.50 -45.02 -28.80
CA SER A 914 -38.21 -45.54 -29.98
C SER A 914 -37.63 -46.85 -30.47
N LEU A 915 -36.31 -46.97 -30.57
CA LEU A 915 -35.63 -48.21 -30.94
C LEU A 915 -35.86 -49.34 -29.92
N PHE A 916 -35.85 -49.00 -28.64
CA PHE A 916 -36.15 -49.96 -27.56
C PHE A 916 -37.62 -50.40 -27.60
N GLY A 917 -38.54 -49.50 -27.90
CA GLY A 917 -39.97 -49.85 -28.16
C GLY A 917 -40.11 -50.79 -29.33
N ILE A 918 -39.46 -50.55 -30.48
CA ILE A 918 -39.48 -51.41 -31.65
C ILE A 918 -38.83 -52.79 -31.33
N PHE A 919 -37.73 -52.80 -30.55
CA PHE A 919 -37.14 -54.04 -30.13
C PHE A 919 -38.06 -54.88 -29.24
N LEU A 920 -38.78 -54.27 -28.32
CA LEU A 920 -39.77 -54.94 -27.47
C LEU A 920 -40.97 -55.47 -28.27
N LEU A 921 -41.43 -54.71 -29.26
CA LEU A 921 -42.49 -55.15 -30.18
C LEU A 921 -42.06 -56.35 -31.06
N LYS A 922 -40.86 -56.34 -31.60
CA LYS A 922 -40.26 -57.48 -32.33
C LYS A 922 -40.09 -58.69 -31.43
N LYS A 923 -39.66 -58.53 -30.19
CA LYS A 923 -39.49 -59.62 -29.23
C LYS A 923 -40.86 -60.23 -28.84
N ARG A 924 -41.94 -59.44 -28.76
CA ARG A 924 -43.30 -59.92 -28.55
C ARG A 924 -43.85 -60.65 -29.77
N ALA A 925 -43.48 -60.27 -30.99
CA ALA A 925 -43.93 -60.97 -32.23
C ALA A 925 -43.25 -62.28 -32.39
N VAL A 926 -41.98 -62.44 -31.96
CA VAL A 926 -41.27 -63.78 -32.03
C VAL A 926 -41.71 -64.71 -30.91
N LEU A 927 -42.29 -64.23 -29.84
CA LEU A 927 -42.91 -65.07 -28.77
C LEU A 927 -44.34 -65.51 -29.04
N LYS A 928 -44.96 -65.08 -30.16
CA LYS A 928 -46.33 -65.43 -30.58
C LYS A 928 -46.41 -66.39 -31.79
N ASN A 929 -45.25 -66.73 -32.37
CA ASN A 929 -45.04 -67.81 -33.29
C ASN A 929 -44.30 -68.99 -32.60
#